data_2a0ed8b311caadf1a1285df7f66ae341
#
_entry.id   2a0ed8b311caadf1a1285df7f66ae341
#
_cell.length_a   1.000
_cell.length_b   1.000
_cell.length_c   1.000
_cell.angle_alpha   90.00
_cell.angle_beta   90.00
_cell.angle_gamma   90.00
#
_symmetry.space_group_name_H-M   'P 1'
#
loop_
_entity.id
_entity.type
_entity.pdbx_description
1 polymer ?
#
loop_
_entity_poly.entity_id
_entity_poly.type
_entity_poly.pdbx_seq_one_letter_code
_entity_poly.pdbx_strand_id
1 'polypeptide(L)'
;MTVRRASVIALVALGALAVYCAEKPPTRPGAAFFGTGEPAPVPRETAPADVPRLHGSSGVHYPAETSAPPPVPPPEGQGSAVRLQRQIVVDQFGYLPAMTKVAVLAQAELGWNMGEPYQPGKVLALKKWADGATVFQGPAVPWKDGALDERSGDRGSWFDFSSVREPGLYYVFDAQNAVRSYPFEIGADVYRRVLKTAMRMYYFNRANFAKVPPYSCVGKRCWSLSVDYVGPGQDREARSVRERDNPKTARDLSGGWWDAGDTNKYVTFSGNAVHPLLTAYEEHPAAFGDDFGIPESGNGTPDVIDEVMVEINWLEKMQAADLKGGALLKLGIVEYGEPRPDESKMKRYYYPGACSSATIVVAGEFAHAALVLRSLTGRAQDAARLTKRAIDAWNFYHANPKNEACDDGTIKSGDADAPAPVQDRAAAVAAVYLFALTEESQYDDYVKKNYGSLRPFQDDRWSVYDATEGDALLRYAGLPKADLATKNAIIGRKKSQAESVECFRFRPELDLYRAYMRADSYHWGSNNARAGYGNTNYDLVAYGLASPEQRGNFVERAAGILHSFHGVNPMRLVYLTNMYADGADASADETFHAWFRDKDPRFDNARTSVLGPAPGYVTGGPNKQYCEGQDPNQFACAKSPI
;
A
#
# COMPACT_ATOMS: atom_id res chain seq x y z
N MET A 1 -24.43 -2.81 -13.42
CA MET A 1 -24.05 -1.93 -12.30
C MET A 1 -22.91 -2.50 -11.43
N THR A 2 -22.70 -3.79 -11.42
CA THR A 2 -21.75 -4.51 -10.56
C THR A 2 -20.26 -4.43 -10.99
N VAL A 3 -20.00 -4.18 -12.27
CA VAL A 3 -18.65 -4.23 -12.86
C VAL A 3 -17.77 -3.02 -12.52
N ARG A 4 -18.35 -1.89 -12.11
CA ARG A 4 -17.59 -0.67 -11.77
C ARG A 4 -16.91 -0.69 -10.38
N ARG A 5 -17.22 -1.70 -9.56
CA ARG A 5 -16.77 -1.77 -8.16
C ARG A 5 -15.43 -2.48 -7.97
N ALA A 6 -15.09 -3.41 -8.85
CA ALA A 6 -13.87 -4.23 -8.72
C ALA A 6 -12.55 -3.46 -8.89
N SER A 7 -12.54 -2.39 -9.69
CA SER A 7 -11.31 -1.64 -10.02
C SER A 7 -10.74 -0.84 -8.86
N VAL A 8 -11.57 -0.39 -7.93
CA VAL A 8 -11.15 0.47 -6.82
C VAL A 8 -10.66 -0.33 -5.63
N ILE A 9 -11.03 -1.60 -5.56
CA ILE A 9 -10.58 -2.52 -4.52
C ILE A 9 -9.07 -2.77 -4.58
N ALA A 10 -8.50 -2.79 -5.78
CA ALA A 10 -7.05 -2.85 -5.95
C ALA A 10 -6.35 -1.65 -5.28
N LEU A 11 -7.00 -0.47 -5.25
CA LEU A 11 -6.47 0.71 -4.56
C LEU A 11 -6.47 0.57 -3.03
N VAL A 12 -7.50 -0.03 -2.44
CA VAL A 12 -7.56 -0.25 -0.98
C VAL A 12 -6.52 -1.28 -0.54
N ALA A 13 -6.40 -2.38 -1.26
CA ALA A 13 -5.36 -3.38 -0.99
C ALA A 13 -3.95 -2.79 -1.19
N LEU A 14 -3.77 -1.92 -2.20
CA LEU A 14 -2.51 -1.22 -2.47
C LEU A 14 -2.22 -0.14 -1.41
N GLY A 15 -3.24 0.56 -0.89
CA GLY A 15 -3.09 1.55 0.17
C GLY A 15 -2.59 0.95 1.48
N ALA A 16 -3.10 -0.20 1.86
CA ALA A 16 -2.66 -0.93 3.05
C ALA A 16 -1.17 -1.34 2.98
N LEU A 17 -0.65 -1.54 1.77
CA LEU A 17 0.71 -1.95 1.50
C LEU A 17 1.76 -0.84 1.61
N ALA A 18 1.39 0.38 1.26
CA ALA A 18 2.32 1.50 1.22
C ALA A 18 2.63 2.10 2.61
N VAL A 19 1.87 1.73 3.64
CA VAL A 19 2.01 2.30 4.99
C VAL A 19 3.32 1.90 5.67
N TYR A 20 3.84 0.73 5.35
CA TYR A 20 5.02 0.18 6.03
C TYR A 20 6.34 0.88 5.74
N CYS A 21 6.37 1.75 4.76
CA CYS A 21 7.59 2.43 4.36
C CYS A 21 7.55 3.95 4.55
N ALA A 22 6.49 4.52 5.12
CA ALA A 22 6.44 5.95 5.35
C ALA A 22 7.26 6.34 6.59
N GLU A 23 8.22 7.22 6.41
CA GLU A 23 8.73 7.99 7.54
C GLU A 23 7.58 8.64 8.30
N LYS A 24 7.79 8.86 9.61
CA LYS A 24 6.83 9.58 10.47
C LYS A 24 6.14 10.69 9.69
N PRO A 25 4.83 10.84 9.81
CA PRO A 25 4.16 12.02 9.26
C PRO A 25 4.89 13.25 9.75
N PRO A 26 4.98 14.32 8.96
CA PRO A 26 5.73 15.51 9.33
C PRO A 26 5.29 15.94 10.72
N THR A 27 6.23 15.84 11.65
CA THR A 27 6.01 16.20 13.03
C THR A 27 5.66 17.67 13.08
N ARG A 28 4.55 17.94 13.70
CA ARG A 28 4.07 19.20 14.31
C ARG A 28 4.82 20.47 13.93
N PRO A 29 4.14 21.53 13.52
CA PRO A 29 4.62 22.87 13.81
C PRO A 29 4.54 23.03 15.35
N GLY A 30 5.68 23.05 16.04
CA GLY A 30 5.72 23.46 17.43
C GLY A 30 6.45 22.58 18.44
N ALA A 31 7.36 21.69 18.04
CA ALA A 31 8.35 21.16 18.98
C ALA A 31 9.75 21.50 18.47
N ALA A 32 10.26 22.62 18.92
CA ALA A 32 11.66 22.97 18.81
C ALA A 32 12.48 21.97 19.65
N PHE A 33 13.13 21.03 18.97
CA PHE A 33 14.27 20.30 19.47
C PHE A 33 15.46 20.58 18.54
N PHE A 34 15.88 21.82 18.53
CA PHE A 34 17.25 22.20 18.19
C PHE A 34 17.67 23.29 19.17
N GLY A 35 18.42 22.86 20.17
CA GLY A 35 19.24 23.77 20.92
C GLY A 35 20.15 24.50 19.95
N THR A 36 20.15 25.84 19.98
CA THR A 36 21.12 26.68 19.32
C THR A 36 22.50 26.47 19.99
N GLY A 37 23.20 25.44 19.56
CA GLY A 37 24.60 25.21 19.88
C GLY A 37 25.24 24.67 18.61
N GLU A 38 26.15 25.42 18.01
CA GLU A 38 27.00 24.90 16.94
C GLU A 38 27.65 23.61 17.42
N PRO A 39 27.55 22.49 16.69
CA PRO A 39 28.29 21.28 17.02
C PRO A 39 29.75 21.56 16.76
N ALA A 40 30.56 21.35 17.77
CA ALA A 40 32.03 21.30 17.63
C ALA A 40 32.41 20.31 16.51
N PRO A 41 33.45 20.57 15.73
CA PRO A 41 33.88 19.71 14.65
C PRO A 41 34.28 18.34 15.22
N VAL A 42 33.53 17.31 14.88
CA VAL A 42 33.86 15.93 15.19
C VAL A 42 35.12 15.55 14.39
N PRO A 43 36.15 14.97 15.00
CA PRO A 43 37.32 14.47 14.27
C PRO A 43 36.87 13.44 13.24
N ARG A 44 37.34 13.54 12.00
CA ARG A 44 37.20 12.52 10.99
C ARG A 44 37.89 11.24 11.44
N GLU A 45 37.19 10.36 12.10
CA GLU A 45 37.61 8.96 12.13
C GLU A 45 37.36 8.37 10.74
N THR A 46 38.43 7.81 10.18
CA THR A 46 38.36 7.03 8.96
C THR A 46 37.45 5.85 9.20
N ALA A 47 36.31 5.85 8.55
CA ALA A 47 35.35 4.74 8.60
C ALA A 47 36.05 3.45 8.17
N PRO A 48 35.80 2.32 8.85
CA PRO A 48 36.23 1.01 8.39
C PRO A 48 35.63 0.72 7.00
N ALA A 49 36.43 0.16 6.12
CA ALA A 49 36.14 -0.03 4.71
C ALA A 49 35.11 -1.11 4.38
N ASP A 50 34.25 -1.55 5.29
CA ASP A 50 33.27 -2.61 5.09
C ASP A 50 31.98 -2.42 5.91
N VAL A 51 31.41 -1.22 5.89
CA VAL A 51 29.99 -1.10 6.24
C VAL A 51 29.19 -1.24 4.95
N PRO A 52 28.32 -2.26 4.79
CA PRO A 52 27.44 -2.34 3.65
C PRO A 52 26.59 -1.06 3.64
N ARG A 53 26.74 -0.26 2.60
CA ARG A 53 25.86 0.90 2.41
C ARG A 53 24.45 0.37 2.25
N LEU A 54 23.59 0.62 3.22
CA LEU A 54 22.14 0.33 3.21
C LEU A 54 21.38 1.16 2.14
N HIS A 55 22.08 1.77 1.24
CA HIS A 55 21.56 2.53 0.13
C HIS A 55 22.20 1.99 -1.15
N GLY A 56 21.67 0.86 -1.61
CA GLY A 56 21.64 0.66 -3.03
C GLY A 56 20.76 1.78 -3.58
N SER A 57 21.35 2.79 -4.21
CA SER A 57 20.64 3.61 -5.16
C SER A 57 20.24 2.67 -6.30
N SER A 58 19.14 1.93 -6.12
CA SER A 58 18.51 1.26 -7.22
C SER A 58 17.90 2.35 -8.09
N GLY A 59 18.75 2.96 -8.89
CA GLY A 59 18.26 3.72 -10.03
C GLY A 59 17.28 2.81 -10.75
N VAL A 60 16.14 3.34 -11.16
CA VAL A 60 15.26 2.62 -12.08
C VAL A 60 16.06 2.42 -13.35
N HIS A 61 16.84 1.34 -13.40
CA HIS A 61 17.50 0.92 -14.59
C HIS A 61 16.44 0.40 -15.56
N TYR A 62 16.04 1.22 -16.52
CA TYR A 62 15.50 0.64 -17.74
C TYR A 62 16.62 -0.23 -18.32
N PRO A 63 16.41 -1.53 -18.45
CA PRO A 63 17.47 -2.38 -18.90
C PRO A 63 17.89 -1.93 -20.29
N ALA A 64 19.17 -1.72 -20.48
CA ALA A 64 19.78 -1.98 -21.77
C ALA A 64 19.34 -3.39 -22.19
N GLU A 65 19.06 -3.61 -23.45
CA GLU A 65 18.40 -4.79 -24.05
C GLU A 65 19.03 -6.18 -23.76
N THR A 66 19.74 -6.37 -22.66
CA THR A 66 20.54 -7.58 -22.41
C THR A 66 20.18 -8.27 -21.11
N SER A 67 19.75 -9.51 -21.24
CA SER A 67 19.82 -10.64 -20.29
C SER A 67 18.76 -10.83 -19.22
N ALA A 68 17.67 -10.08 -19.16
CA ALA A 68 16.55 -10.44 -18.28
C ALA A 68 15.75 -11.62 -18.84
N PRO A 69 15.17 -12.51 -18.01
CA PRO A 69 14.10 -13.36 -18.51
C PRO A 69 13.02 -12.43 -19.07
N PRO A 70 12.65 -12.59 -20.35
CA PRO A 70 11.67 -11.69 -20.94
C PRO A 70 10.39 -11.73 -20.12
N PRO A 71 9.65 -10.61 -20.02
CA PRO A 71 8.25 -10.67 -19.60
C PRO A 71 7.58 -11.78 -20.41
N VAL A 72 6.58 -12.44 -19.84
CA VAL A 72 5.82 -13.43 -20.62
C VAL A 72 5.38 -12.73 -21.89
N PRO A 73 5.90 -13.12 -23.07
CA PRO A 73 5.62 -12.37 -24.28
C PRO A 73 4.11 -12.37 -24.47
N PRO A 74 3.52 -11.23 -24.88
CA PRO A 74 2.12 -11.23 -25.27
C PRO A 74 1.94 -12.32 -26.36
N PRO A 75 0.76 -12.93 -26.42
CA PRO A 75 0.50 -13.98 -27.42
C PRO A 75 0.86 -13.48 -28.82
N GLU A 76 1.32 -14.37 -29.68
CA GLU A 76 1.64 -14.01 -31.06
C GLU A 76 0.44 -13.34 -31.75
N GLY A 77 0.69 -12.30 -32.52
CA GLY A 77 -0.32 -11.55 -33.24
C GLY A 77 0.33 -10.52 -34.16
N GLN A 78 -0.45 -9.91 -35.05
CA GLN A 78 0.02 -8.86 -35.97
C GLN A 78 0.68 -7.68 -35.25
N GLY A 79 0.23 -7.39 -34.03
CA GLY A 79 0.86 -6.39 -33.17
C GLY A 79 2.33 -6.68 -32.87
N SER A 80 2.74 -7.94 -32.82
CA SER A 80 4.13 -8.33 -32.53
C SER A 80 5.12 -7.81 -33.54
N ALA A 81 4.72 -7.64 -34.81
CA ALA A 81 5.55 -7.16 -35.88
C ALA A 81 5.80 -5.63 -35.84
N VAL A 82 5.07 -4.89 -35.01
CA VAL A 82 5.20 -3.44 -34.92
C VAL A 82 6.13 -3.06 -33.76
N ARG A 83 7.05 -2.13 -34.02
CA ARG A 83 8.04 -1.66 -33.04
C ARG A 83 7.34 -1.03 -31.80
N LEU A 84 7.73 -1.46 -30.62
CA LEU A 84 7.25 -0.89 -29.36
C LEU A 84 7.78 0.53 -29.15
N GLN A 85 6.91 1.44 -28.70
CA GLN A 85 7.21 2.80 -28.29
C GLN A 85 6.65 3.02 -26.88
N ARG A 86 7.49 2.98 -25.88
CA ARG A 86 7.07 3.07 -24.47
C ARG A 86 6.53 4.44 -24.08
N GLN A 87 6.79 5.48 -24.86
CA GLN A 87 6.19 6.81 -24.68
C GLN A 87 4.69 6.87 -25.06
N ILE A 88 4.15 5.81 -25.68
CA ILE A 88 2.71 5.60 -25.78
C ILE A 88 2.28 4.84 -24.52
N VAL A 89 1.94 5.58 -23.47
CA VAL A 89 1.75 5.06 -22.12
C VAL A 89 0.31 4.62 -21.92
N VAL A 90 0.12 3.38 -21.50
CA VAL A 90 -1.19 2.75 -21.24
C VAL A 90 -1.15 2.02 -19.90
N ASP A 91 -2.31 1.73 -19.31
CA ASP A 91 -2.39 0.74 -18.24
C ASP A 91 -1.95 -0.61 -18.79
N GLN A 92 -0.88 -1.16 -18.24
CA GLN A 92 -0.21 -2.36 -18.79
C GLN A 92 -1.03 -3.63 -18.57
N PHE A 93 -1.99 -3.62 -17.62
CA PHE A 93 -2.92 -4.72 -17.42
C PHE A 93 -4.20 -4.54 -18.24
N GLY A 94 -4.60 -3.31 -18.50
CA GLY A 94 -5.74 -2.98 -19.34
C GLY A 94 -6.83 -2.16 -18.67
N TYR A 95 -8.05 -2.25 -19.20
CA TYR A 95 -9.17 -1.40 -18.84
C TYR A 95 -10.46 -2.17 -18.73
N LEU A 96 -11.34 -1.77 -17.81
CA LEU A 96 -12.73 -2.25 -17.81
C LEU A 96 -13.50 -1.66 -19.01
N PRO A 97 -14.43 -2.40 -19.62
CA PRO A 97 -15.13 -1.95 -20.83
C PRO A 97 -15.83 -0.59 -20.71
N ALA A 98 -16.39 -0.28 -19.53
CA ALA A 98 -17.18 0.92 -19.31
C ALA A 98 -16.43 2.10 -18.69
N MET A 99 -15.13 1.96 -18.38
CA MET A 99 -14.33 3.06 -17.83
C MET A 99 -13.76 3.96 -18.91
N THR A 100 -13.31 5.14 -18.52
CA THR A 100 -12.52 6.02 -19.38
C THR A 100 -11.17 5.36 -19.70
N LYS A 101 -10.77 5.40 -20.97
CA LYS A 101 -9.56 4.78 -21.49
C LYS A 101 -8.76 5.79 -22.28
N VAL A 102 -7.65 6.26 -21.70
CA VAL A 102 -6.78 7.28 -22.30
C VAL A 102 -5.34 6.80 -22.31
N ALA A 103 -4.74 6.78 -23.48
CA ALA A 103 -3.29 6.66 -23.60
C ALA A 103 -2.65 8.05 -23.47
N VAL A 104 -1.55 8.13 -22.71
CA VAL A 104 -0.71 9.33 -22.62
C VAL A 104 0.45 9.20 -23.60
N LEU A 105 0.62 10.19 -24.47
CA LEU A 105 1.68 10.26 -25.46
C LEU A 105 2.74 11.21 -24.91
N ALA A 106 3.73 10.65 -24.20
CA ALA A 106 4.69 11.40 -23.42
C ALA A 106 5.87 11.90 -24.26
N GLN A 107 6.24 13.16 -24.09
CA GLN A 107 7.39 13.81 -24.69
C GLN A 107 8.27 14.35 -23.54
N ALA A 108 9.31 13.60 -23.20
CA ALA A 108 10.18 13.95 -22.09
C ALA A 108 11.10 15.12 -22.46
N GLU A 109 10.96 16.23 -21.75
CA GLU A 109 11.85 17.40 -21.92
C GLU A 109 12.80 17.60 -20.75
N LEU A 110 12.33 17.30 -19.54
CA LEU A 110 13.08 17.42 -18.29
C LEU A 110 12.93 16.12 -17.49
N GLY A 111 13.82 15.93 -16.52
CA GLY A 111 13.72 14.84 -15.58
C GLY A 111 14.48 13.58 -16.04
N TRP A 112 14.19 12.48 -15.36
CA TRP A 112 14.93 11.23 -15.45
C TRP A 112 14.90 10.57 -16.85
N ASN A 113 13.86 10.81 -17.63
CA ASN A 113 13.64 10.23 -18.97
C ASN A 113 13.95 11.21 -20.11
N MET A 114 14.55 12.36 -19.81
CA MET A 114 14.95 13.30 -20.85
C MET A 114 16.00 12.66 -21.80
N GLY A 115 15.89 12.96 -23.09
CA GLY A 115 16.75 12.34 -24.11
C GLY A 115 16.11 11.17 -24.82
N GLU A 116 14.89 10.79 -24.48
CA GLU A 116 14.07 9.82 -25.22
C GLU A 116 13.06 10.55 -26.12
N PRO A 117 13.45 11.05 -27.30
CA PRO A 117 12.59 11.87 -28.13
C PRO A 117 11.45 11.04 -28.73
N TYR A 118 10.23 11.52 -28.58
CA TYR A 118 9.07 11.00 -29.27
C TYR A 118 8.11 12.13 -29.62
N GLN A 119 7.82 12.28 -30.89
CA GLN A 119 6.82 13.22 -31.39
C GLN A 119 5.64 12.42 -31.95
N PRO A 120 4.51 12.37 -31.24
CA PRO A 120 3.37 11.57 -31.68
C PRO A 120 2.77 12.08 -32.99
N GLY A 121 2.23 11.15 -33.77
CA GLY A 121 1.40 11.49 -34.90
C GLY A 121 0.12 12.22 -34.47
N LYS A 122 -0.46 13.01 -35.39
CA LYS A 122 -1.70 13.78 -35.10
C LYS A 122 -2.93 12.91 -34.92
N VAL A 123 -2.96 11.72 -35.52
CA VAL A 123 -4.04 10.75 -35.47
C VAL A 123 -3.45 9.40 -35.11
N LEU A 124 -4.03 8.76 -34.11
CA LEU A 124 -3.68 7.42 -33.69
C LEU A 124 -4.84 6.44 -33.97
N ALA A 125 -4.52 5.16 -34.02
CA ALA A 125 -5.48 4.10 -34.14
C ALA A 125 -5.43 3.15 -32.95
N LEU A 126 -6.58 2.65 -32.52
CA LEU A 126 -6.66 1.48 -31.67
C LEU A 126 -6.84 0.26 -32.57
N LYS A 127 -5.99 -0.75 -32.39
CA LYS A 127 -5.97 -1.95 -33.21
C LYS A 127 -6.10 -3.21 -32.37
N LYS A 128 -6.78 -4.23 -32.90
CA LYS A 128 -6.77 -5.57 -32.32
C LYS A 128 -5.37 -6.17 -32.42
N TRP A 129 -4.95 -6.82 -31.34
CA TRP A 129 -3.62 -7.43 -31.28
C TRP A 129 -3.44 -8.59 -32.29
N ALA A 130 -4.49 -9.43 -32.42
CA ALA A 130 -4.44 -10.67 -33.19
C ALA A 130 -4.24 -10.44 -34.70
N ASP A 131 -5.01 -9.55 -35.27
CA ASP A 131 -5.11 -9.36 -36.72
C ASP A 131 -4.72 -7.95 -37.21
N GLY A 132 -4.42 -7.03 -36.30
CA GLY A 132 -4.10 -5.65 -36.60
C GLY A 132 -5.29 -4.82 -37.14
N ALA A 133 -6.51 -5.33 -37.04
CA ALA A 133 -7.70 -4.61 -37.48
C ALA A 133 -7.89 -3.32 -36.66
N THR A 134 -8.12 -2.22 -37.35
CA THR A 134 -8.41 -0.92 -36.72
C THR A 134 -9.85 -0.91 -36.22
N VAL A 135 -10.04 -0.69 -34.92
CA VAL A 135 -11.35 -0.60 -34.28
C VAL A 135 -11.76 0.82 -33.94
N PHE A 136 -10.79 1.72 -33.84
CA PHE A 136 -11.03 3.13 -33.55
C PHE A 136 -9.87 3.99 -34.09
N GLN A 137 -10.19 5.22 -34.47
CA GLN A 137 -9.20 6.25 -34.80
C GLN A 137 -9.61 7.57 -34.17
N GLY A 138 -8.65 8.33 -33.71
CA GLY A 138 -8.90 9.63 -33.09
C GLY A 138 -7.66 10.52 -33.04
N PRO A 139 -7.84 11.79 -32.69
CA PRO A 139 -6.74 12.74 -32.60
C PRO A 139 -5.87 12.50 -31.37
N ALA A 140 -4.60 12.84 -31.49
CA ALA A 140 -3.74 13.14 -30.35
C ALA A 140 -4.06 14.57 -29.88
N VAL A 141 -4.72 14.71 -28.75
CA VAL A 141 -5.12 16.03 -28.20
C VAL A 141 -4.03 16.54 -27.27
N PRO A 142 -3.35 17.66 -27.60
CA PRO A 142 -2.30 18.19 -26.72
C PRO A 142 -2.86 18.54 -25.32
N TRP A 143 -2.17 18.07 -24.28
CA TRP A 143 -2.49 18.45 -22.92
C TRP A 143 -2.12 19.92 -22.69
N LYS A 144 -3.07 20.74 -22.16
CA LYS A 144 -2.89 22.18 -21.92
C LYS A 144 -2.21 22.90 -23.08
N ASP A 145 -2.67 22.67 -24.30
CA ASP A 145 -2.08 23.26 -25.51
C ASP A 145 -0.57 23.00 -25.68
N GLY A 146 -0.09 21.88 -25.16
CA GLY A 146 1.33 21.49 -25.20
C GLY A 146 2.19 22.06 -24.07
N ALA A 147 1.58 22.50 -22.97
CA ALA A 147 2.32 22.94 -21.78
C ALA A 147 3.19 21.83 -21.19
N LEU A 148 4.28 22.23 -20.52
CA LEU A 148 5.09 21.33 -19.71
C LEU A 148 4.34 20.98 -18.43
N ASP A 149 4.30 19.70 -18.10
CA ASP A 149 3.89 19.28 -16.75
C ASP A 149 5.08 19.41 -15.79
N GLU A 150 4.99 20.38 -14.89
CA GLU A 150 6.06 20.70 -13.95
C GLU A 150 6.38 19.56 -12.96
N ARG A 151 5.49 18.54 -12.82
CA ARG A 151 5.69 17.41 -11.92
C ARG A 151 6.53 16.33 -12.57
N SER A 152 6.25 16.02 -13.82
CA SER A 152 6.95 14.96 -14.57
C SER A 152 8.11 15.50 -15.42
N GLY A 153 8.08 16.77 -15.82
CA GLY A 153 9.00 17.31 -16.79
C GLY A 153 8.66 16.94 -18.25
N ASP A 154 7.45 16.44 -18.47
CA ASP A 154 7.00 15.99 -19.78
C ASP A 154 6.02 17.01 -20.40
N ARG A 155 6.07 17.14 -21.73
CA ARG A 155 4.91 17.54 -22.52
C ARG A 155 4.19 16.31 -23.00
N GLY A 156 2.96 16.45 -23.46
CA GLY A 156 2.27 15.28 -24.00
C GLY A 156 0.91 15.60 -24.60
N SER A 157 0.33 14.53 -25.09
CA SER A 157 -1.02 14.52 -25.67
C SER A 157 -1.80 13.32 -25.14
N TRP A 158 -3.12 13.40 -25.24
CA TRP A 158 -4.01 12.31 -24.90
C TRP A 158 -4.63 11.71 -26.16
N PHE A 159 -4.72 10.39 -26.16
CA PHE A 159 -5.53 9.63 -27.13
C PHE A 159 -6.63 8.91 -26.37
N ASP A 160 -7.86 9.43 -26.48
CA ASP A 160 -9.06 8.88 -25.82
C ASP A 160 -9.76 7.88 -26.72
N PHE A 161 -9.83 6.64 -26.25
CA PHE A 161 -10.55 5.53 -26.90
C PHE A 161 -11.65 4.93 -26.02
N SER A 162 -12.21 5.71 -25.11
CA SER A 162 -13.21 5.28 -24.13
C SER A 162 -14.48 4.71 -24.75
N SER A 163 -14.79 5.06 -26.00
CA SER A 163 -15.93 4.55 -26.75
C SER A 163 -15.81 3.06 -27.10
N VAL A 164 -14.59 2.51 -27.15
CA VAL A 164 -14.36 1.09 -27.44
C VAL A 164 -14.60 0.28 -26.17
N ARG A 165 -15.58 -0.63 -26.21
CA ARG A 165 -16.00 -1.44 -25.08
C ARG A 165 -15.94 -2.94 -25.33
N GLU A 166 -15.69 -3.35 -26.58
CA GLU A 166 -15.58 -4.75 -26.96
C GLU A 166 -14.40 -5.40 -26.20
N PRO A 167 -14.61 -6.53 -25.51
CA PRO A 167 -13.51 -7.25 -24.88
C PRO A 167 -12.48 -7.76 -25.90
N GLY A 168 -11.22 -7.71 -25.52
CA GLY A 168 -10.14 -8.19 -26.38
C GLY A 168 -8.77 -7.64 -25.99
N LEU A 169 -7.74 -8.07 -26.72
CA LEU A 169 -6.38 -7.58 -26.57
C LEU A 169 -6.09 -6.55 -27.67
N TYR A 170 -5.61 -5.39 -27.27
CA TYR A 170 -5.47 -4.21 -28.12
C TYR A 170 -4.09 -3.56 -27.98
N TYR A 171 -3.76 -2.67 -28.93
CA TYR A 171 -2.66 -1.74 -28.84
C TYR A 171 -2.99 -0.42 -29.52
N VAL A 172 -2.42 0.67 -29.02
CA VAL A 172 -2.47 1.98 -29.68
C VAL A 172 -1.36 2.01 -30.73
N PHE A 173 -1.70 2.43 -31.96
CA PHE A 173 -0.80 2.48 -33.10
C PHE A 173 -0.64 3.91 -33.61
N ASP A 174 0.60 4.36 -33.71
CA ASP A 174 0.98 5.60 -34.37
C ASP A 174 1.48 5.28 -35.78
N ALA A 175 0.64 5.54 -36.78
CA ALA A 175 0.95 5.24 -38.17
C ALA A 175 2.06 6.15 -38.74
N GLN A 176 2.17 7.38 -38.24
CA GLN A 176 3.20 8.33 -38.72
C GLN A 176 4.61 7.85 -38.38
N ASN A 177 4.77 7.25 -37.21
CA ASN A 177 6.04 6.76 -36.70
C ASN A 177 6.23 5.23 -36.88
N ALA A 178 5.22 4.53 -37.37
CA ALA A 178 5.15 3.07 -37.46
C ALA A 178 5.49 2.35 -36.14
N VAL A 179 4.91 2.83 -35.04
CA VAL A 179 5.13 2.34 -33.67
C VAL A 179 3.84 2.07 -32.94
N ARG A 180 3.92 1.29 -31.84
CA ARG A 180 2.79 0.95 -31.01
C ARG A 180 3.05 1.09 -29.50
N SER A 181 1.96 1.17 -28.73
CA SER A 181 2.01 0.97 -27.28
C SER A 181 2.33 -0.48 -26.91
N TYR A 182 2.57 -0.74 -25.63
CA TYR A 182 2.44 -2.06 -25.06
C TYR A 182 0.99 -2.58 -25.29
N PRO A 183 0.78 -3.90 -25.51
CA PRO A 183 -0.56 -4.45 -25.63
C PRO A 183 -1.25 -4.46 -24.27
N PHE A 184 -2.55 -4.24 -24.27
CA PHE A 184 -3.39 -4.23 -23.07
C PHE A 184 -4.75 -4.86 -23.36
N GLU A 185 -5.39 -5.36 -22.31
CA GLU A 185 -6.70 -5.98 -22.41
C GLU A 185 -7.82 -4.96 -22.17
N ILE A 186 -8.95 -5.07 -22.89
CA ILE A 186 -10.22 -4.53 -22.44
C ILE A 186 -11.06 -5.73 -22.01
N GLY A 187 -11.43 -5.80 -20.72
CA GLY A 187 -12.15 -6.95 -20.18
C GLY A 187 -12.75 -6.70 -18.80
N ALA A 188 -13.71 -7.53 -18.42
CA ALA A 188 -14.41 -7.37 -17.13
C ALA A 188 -13.54 -7.74 -15.92
N ASP A 189 -12.56 -8.62 -16.11
CA ASP A 189 -11.77 -9.23 -15.03
C ASP A 189 -10.29 -8.84 -15.07
N VAL A 190 -9.92 -7.81 -15.86
CA VAL A 190 -8.52 -7.42 -16.09
C VAL A 190 -7.73 -7.16 -14.78
N TYR A 191 -8.39 -6.70 -13.73
CA TYR A 191 -7.74 -6.39 -12.46
C TYR A 191 -7.81 -7.51 -11.43
N ARG A 192 -8.60 -8.57 -11.67
CA ARG A 192 -8.76 -9.67 -10.71
C ARG A 192 -7.43 -10.40 -10.44
N ARG A 193 -6.67 -10.68 -11.51
CA ARG A 193 -5.35 -11.32 -11.39
C ARG A 193 -4.36 -10.43 -10.63
N VAL A 194 -4.33 -9.15 -10.95
CA VAL A 194 -3.48 -8.16 -10.27
C VAL A 194 -3.79 -8.09 -8.79
N LEU A 195 -5.10 -8.02 -8.42
CA LEU A 195 -5.54 -8.03 -7.03
C LEU A 195 -5.08 -9.29 -6.29
N LYS A 196 -5.27 -10.48 -6.90
CA LYS A 196 -4.84 -11.74 -6.28
C LYS A 196 -3.33 -11.77 -6.04
N THR A 197 -2.54 -11.35 -7.02
CA THR A 197 -1.07 -11.31 -6.90
C THR A 197 -0.64 -10.31 -5.84
N ALA A 198 -1.24 -9.11 -5.81
CA ALA A 198 -0.94 -8.11 -4.80
C ALA A 198 -1.29 -8.58 -3.38
N MET A 199 -2.46 -9.22 -3.19
CA MET A 199 -2.87 -9.76 -1.89
C MET A 199 -1.94 -10.87 -1.37
N ARG A 200 -1.32 -11.64 -2.26
CA ARG A 200 -0.38 -12.69 -1.86
C ARG A 200 0.92 -12.17 -1.25
N MET A 201 1.18 -10.87 -1.34
CA MET A 201 2.28 -10.27 -0.58
C MET A 201 2.17 -10.58 0.92
N TYR A 202 0.97 -10.51 1.49
CA TYR A 202 0.77 -10.84 2.91
C TYR A 202 1.16 -12.28 3.23
N TYR A 203 0.81 -13.25 2.37
CA TYR A 203 1.26 -14.63 2.49
C TYR A 203 2.80 -14.73 2.53
N PHE A 204 3.50 -13.99 1.68
CA PHE A 204 4.96 -13.97 1.68
C PHE A 204 5.55 -13.28 2.93
N ASN A 205 4.80 -12.36 3.55
CA ASN A 205 5.20 -11.68 4.78
C ASN A 205 4.86 -12.45 6.07
N ARG A 206 4.16 -13.59 6.01
CA ARG A 206 3.87 -14.39 7.20
C ARG A 206 5.15 -14.78 7.91
N ALA A 207 5.28 -14.42 9.18
CA ALA A 207 6.40 -14.81 10.02
C ALA A 207 6.23 -16.24 10.53
N ASN A 208 7.34 -16.94 10.75
CA ASN A 208 7.39 -18.32 11.27
C ASN A 208 6.61 -19.33 10.41
N PHE A 209 6.56 -19.09 9.12
CA PHE A 209 5.76 -19.83 8.18
C PHE A 209 6.54 -20.21 6.92
N ALA A 210 6.58 -21.52 6.55
CA ALA A 210 7.22 -21.95 5.31
C ALA A 210 6.39 -21.54 4.10
N LYS A 211 7.03 -20.96 3.08
CA LYS A 211 6.42 -20.68 1.79
C LYS A 211 6.73 -21.88 0.87
N VAL A 212 5.73 -22.67 0.54
CA VAL A 212 5.89 -23.92 -0.20
C VAL A 212 4.93 -24.03 -1.38
N PRO A 213 5.31 -24.79 -2.44
CA PRO A 213 4.38 -25.08 -3.52
C PRO A 213 3.10 -25.80 -3.04
N PRO A 214 1.95 -25.57 -3.68
CA PRO A 214 1.76 -24.69 -4.84
C PRO A 214 1.62 -23.20 -4.49
N TYR A 215 1.42 -22.87 -3.22
CA TYR A 215 1.07 -21.53 -2.75
C TYR A 215 2.20 -20.49 -2.93
N SER A 216 3.47 -20.92 -2.91
CA SER A 216 4.61 -20.05 -3.18
C SER A 216 4.86 -19.80 -4.68
N CYS A 217 4.03 -20.35 -5.58
CA CYS A 217 4.30 -20.33 -7.01
C CYS A 217 3.41 -19.35 -7.78
N VAL A 218 3.99 -18.74 -8.82
CA VAL A 218 3.28 -18.07 -9.91
C VAL A 218 3.71 -18.74 -11.21
N GLY A 219 2.81 -19.43 -11.85
CA GLY A 219 3.14 -20.31 -12.98
C GLY A 219 4.14 -21.41 -12.57
N LYS A 220 5.27 -21.47 -13.24
CA LYS A 220 6.35 -22.43 -12.96
C LYS A 220 7.43 -21.89 -12.01
N ARG A 221 7.35 -20.65 -11.60
CA ARG A 221 8.33 -19.99 -10.71
C ARG A 221 7.81 -20.03 -9.28
N CYS A 222 8.61 -20.53 -8.36
CA CYS A 222 8.21 -20.72 -6.96
C CYS A 222 9.19 -20.03 -6.01
N TRP A 223 8.70 -19.07 -5.24
CA TRP A 223 9.40 -18.35 -4.17
C TRP A 223 9.33 -19.15 -2.87
N SER A 224 9.94 -20.35 -2.89
CA SER A 224 9.93 -21.22 -1.73
C SER A 224 10.97 -20.77 -0.72
N LEU A 225 10.51 -20.63 0.53
CA LEU A 225 11.29 -20.14 1.66
C LEU A 225 11.07 -21.09 2.85
N SER A 226 12.13 -21.39 3.60
CA SER A 226 12.04 -22.20 4.81
C SER A 226 11.36 -21.42 5.93
N VAL A 227 10.95 -22.11 7.00
CA VAL A 227 10.42 -21.48 8.20
C VAL A 227 11.51 -20.64 8.85
N ASP A 228 11.17 -19.40 9.18
CA ASP A 228 12.04 -18.46 9.83
C ASP A 228 11.91 -18.46 11.36
N TYR A 229 12.93 -18.00 12.06
CA TYR A 229 12.97 -17.74 13.50
C TYR A 229 12.36 -18.85 14.39
N VAL A 230 12.70 -20.10 14.12
CA VAL A 230 12.22 -21.29 14.88
C VAL A 230 13.25 -21.89 15.82
N GLY A 231 14.43 -21.28 15.94
CA GLY A 231 15.49 -21.72 16.83
C GLY A 231 15.31 -21.30 18.30
N PRO A 232 16.17 -21.80 19.20
CA PRO A 232 16.12 -21.46 20.63
C PRO A 232 16.27 -19.96 20.89
N GLY A 233 15.36 -19.39 21.71
CA GLY A 233 15.31 -17.95 22.02
C GLY A 233 14.86 -17.07 20.84
N GLN A 234 14.26 -17.67 19.82
CA GLN A 234 13.59 -16.96 18.72
C GLN A 234 12.10 -16.83 19.01
N ASP A 235 11.26 -16.58 18.01
CA ASP A 235 9.86 -16.12 18.21
C ASP A 235 9.01 -17.02 19.12
N ARG A 236 9.21 -18.36 19.11
CA ARG A 236 8.50 -19.30 20.02
C ARG A 236 9.03 -19.25 21.46
N GLU A 237 10.20 -18.70 21.65
CA GLU A 237 10.88 -18.58 22.94
C GLU A 237 11.45 -17.17 23.13
N ALA A 238 10.75 -16.16 22.61
CA ALA A 238 11.17 -14.76 22.70
C ALA A 238 11.42 -14.35 24.15
N ARG A 239 12.49 -13.58 24.38
CA ARG A 239 12.92 -13.20 25.72
C ARG A 239 12.55 -11.76 26.03
N SER A 240 12.39 -11.46 27.32
CA SER A 240 12.37 -10.08 27.76
C SER A 240 13.69 -9.39 27.42
N VAL A 241 13.63 -8.21 26.80
CA VAL A 241 14.83 -7.42 26.50
C VAL A 241 15.56 -6.95 27.77
N ARG A 242 14.86 -6.93 28.91
CA ARG A 242 15.42 -6.59 30.24
C ARG A 242 16.17 -7.75 30.88
N GLU A 243 15.86 -8.99 30.48
CA GLU A 243 16.39 -10.22 31.05
C GLU A 243 16.72 -11.21 29.92
N ARG A 244 17.61 -10.82 29.01
CA ARG A 244 17.87 -11.52 27.72
C ARG A 244 18.26 -12.98 27.87
N ASP A 245 18.99 -13.31 28.92
CA ASP A 245 19.50 -14.67 29.17
C ASP A 245 18.62 -15.50 30.10
N ASN A 246 17.53 -14.90 30.64
CA ASN A 246 16.62 -15.59 31.55
C ASN A 246 15.56 -16.44 30.77
N PRO A 247 15.67 -17.78 30.77
CA PRO A 247 14.70 -18.65 30.08
C PRO A 247 13.31 -18.59 30.67
N LYS A 248 13.14 -18.10 31.91
CA LYS A 248 11.83 -17.96 32.55
C LYS A 248 10.99 -16.84 31.92
N THR A 249 11.60 -15.94 31.17
CA THR A 249 10.91 -14.87 30.44
C THR A 249 10.43 -15.31 29.06
N ALA A 250 10.65 -16.58 28.68
CA ALA A 250 10.27 -17.10 27.37
C ALA A 250 8.77 -16.98 27.10
N ARG A 251 8.42 -16.46 25.93
CA ARG A 251 7.05 -16.40 25.42
C ARG A 251 6.98 -16.90 23.98
N ASP A 252 5.91 -17.62 23.63
CA ASP A 252 5.58 -17.89 22.23
C ASP A 252 4.87 -16.65 21.64
N LEU A 253 5.64 -15.88 20.87
CA LEU A 253 5.19 -14.71 20.12
C LEU A 253 5.36 -14.96 18.61
N SER A 254 5.29 -16.24 18.17
CA SER A 254 5.33 -16.61 16.77
C SER A 254 4.02 -16.32 16.03
N GLY A 255 4.09 -16.18 14.71
CA GLY A 255 3.00 -15.85 13.81
C GLY A 255 2.96 -14.36 13.45
N GLY A 256 1.89 -13.93 12.81
CA GLY A 256 1.72 -12.57 12.29
C GLY A 256 2.53 -12.30 11.03
N TRP A 257 2.59 -11.03 10.67
CA TRP A 257 3.39 -10.54 9.55
C TRP A 257 4.63 -9.79 10.01
N TRP A 258 5.67 -9.82 9.21
CA TRP A 258 6.73 -8.85 9.33
C TRP A 258 6.26 -7.48 8.90
N ASP A 259 6.75 -6.44 9.55
CA ASP A 259 6.31 -5.08 9.36
C ASP A 259 6.57 -4.58 7.92
N ALA A 260 7.80 -4.63 7.48
CA ALA A 260 8.20 -4.07 6.19
C ALA A 260 9.35 -4.85 5.58
N GLY A 261 10.45 -4.16 5.27
CA GLY A 261 11.69 -4.79 4.84
C GLY A 261 12.50 -5.42 5.97
N ASP A 262 12.16 -5.16 7.22
CA ASP A 262 12.76 -5.78 8.40
C ASP A 262 11.96 -7.02 8.86
N THR A 263 12.41 -7.64 9.93
CA THR A 263 11.80 -8.85 10.49
C THR A 263 11.10 -8.59 11.83
N ASN A 264 10.92 -7.33 12.20
CA ASN A 264 10.22 -7.00 13.42
C ASN A 264 8.71 -7.03 13.23
N LYS A 265 7.99 -7.10 14.34
CA LYS A 265 6.54 -7.09 14.39
C LYS A 265 6.09 -6.06 15.42
N TYR A 266 5.22 -5.14 15.00
CA TYR A 266 4.82 -3.98 15.77
C TYR A 266 3.30 -3.94 15.95
N VAL A 267 2.82 -3.99 17.18
CA VAL A 267 1.38 -3.96 17.46
C VAL A 267 0.76 -2.61 17.08
N THR A 268 1.48 -1.51 17.31
CA THR A 268 0.94 -0.17 17.00
C THR A 268 0.86 0.14 15.50
N PHE A 269 1.53 -0.63 14.65
CA PHE A 269 1.51 -0.43 13.20
C PHE A 269 0.53 -1.34 12.46
N SER A 270 0.16 -2.49 13.06
CA SER A 270 -0.72 -3.50 12.41
C SER A 270 -2.07 -2.94 11.99
N GLY A 271 -2.62 -1.96 12.73
CA GLY A 271 -3.89 -1.31 12.41
C GLY A 271 -3.92 -0.68 11.02
N ASN A 272 -2.77 -0.22 10.53
CA ASN A 272 -2.64 0.34 9.18
C ASN A 272 -2.81 -0.70 8.05
N ALA A 273 -2.73 -1.99 8.36
CA ALA A 273 -3.03 -3.07 7.42
C ALA A 273 -4.36 -3.75 7.74
N VAL A 274 -4.60 -4.10 9.00
CA VAL A 274 -5.80 -4.83 9.44
C VAL A 274 -7.08 -4.05 9.13
N HIS A 275 -7.18 -2.79 9.54
CA HIS A 275 -8.39 -1.99 9.31
C HIS A 275 -8.69 -1.78 7.82
N PRO A 276 -7.75 -1.36 6.95
CA PRO A 276 -8.02 -1.19 5.53
C PRO A 276 -8.41 -2.48 4.81
N LEU A 277 -7.81 -3.63 5.16
CA LEU A 277 -8.18 -4.92 4.56
C LEU A 277 -9.60 -5.33 4.92
N LEU A 278 -9.98 -5.17 6.19
CA LEU A 278 -11.34 -5.44 6.65
C LEU A 278 -12.35 -4.48 6.01
N THR A 279 -12.05 -3.18 5.95
CA THR A 279 -12.88 -2.17 5.29
C THR A 279 -13.06 -2.49 3.80
N ALA A 280 -11.99 -2.84 3.10
CA ALA A 280 -12.05 -3.24 1.69
C ALA A 280 -12.98 -4.43 1.46
N TYR A 281 -12.90 -5.43 2.31
CA TYR A 281 -13.79 -6.58 2.26
C TYR A 281 -15.25 -6.18 2.50
N GLU A 282 -15.52 -5.39 3.54
CA GLU A 282 -16.89 -4.96 3.87
C GLU A 282 -17.53 -4.11 2.79
N GLU A 283 -16.76 -3.23 2.16
CA GLU A 283 -17.26 -2.40 1.06
C GLU A 283 -17.52 -3.20 -0.21
N HIS A 284 -16.72 -4.25 -0.47
CA HIS A 284 -16.77 -4.99 -1.74
C HIS A 284 -16.51 -6.50 -1.58
N PRO A 285 -17.30 -7.21 -0.82
CA PRO A 285 -17.06 -8.63 -0.53
C PRO A 285 -16.98 -9.50 -1.80
N ALA A 286 -17.68 -9.12 -2.87
CA ALA A 286 -17.65 -9.86 -4.13
C ALA A 286 -16.31 -9.83 -4.88
N ALA A 287 -15.40 -8.93 -4.54
CA ALA A 287 -14.07 -8.89 -5.13
C ALA A 287 -13.09 -9.84 -4.45
N PHE A 288 -13.35 -10.17 -3.19
CA PHE A 288 -12.51 -11.02 -2.38
C PHE A 288 -13.11 -12.42 -2.31
N GLY A 289 -12.58 -13.33 -3.15
CA GLY A 289 -12.98 -14.74 -3.17
C GLY A 289 -12.17 -15.59 -2.18
N ASP A 290 -12.45 -16.88 -2.22
CA ASP A 290 -11.77 -17.94 -1.50
C ASP A 290 -10.86 -18.73 -2.49
N ASP A 291 -10.08 -17.96 -3.32
CA ASP A 291 -9.33 -18.49 -4.46
C ASP A 291 -8.08 -17.70 -4.81
N PHE A 292 -7.45 -17.03 -3.83
CA PHE A 292 -6.24 -16.23 -4.05
C PHE A 292 -4.95 -17.05 -4.09
N GLY A 293 -5.04 -18.34 -3.76
CA GLY A 293 -3.92 -19.27 -3.82
C GLY A 293 -3.02 -19.19 -2.59
N ILE A 294 -3.60 -19.01 -1.42
CA ILE A 294 -2.99 -19.22 -0.11
C ILE A 294 -3.38 -20.60 0.44
N PRO A 295 -2.72 -21.13 1.49
CA PRO A 295 -3.03 -22.45 2.04
C PRO A 295 -4.47 -22.65 2.49
N GLU A 296 -5.13 -21.58 2.90
CA GLU A 296 -6.50 -21.55 3.38
C GLU A 296 -7.55 -21.51 2.24
N SER A 297 -7.15 -21.18 1.02
CA SER A 297 -8.08 -21.09 -0.13
C SER A 297 -8.94 -22.33 -0.28
N GLY A 298 -10.24 -22.16 -0.44
CA GLY A 298 -11.22 -23.23 -0.57
C GLY A 298 -11.84 -23.67 0.76
N ASN A 299 -11.62 -22.97 1.87
CA ASN A 299 -12.15 -23.34 3.19
C ASN A 299 -13.54 -22.74 3.49
N GLY A 300 -14.07 -21.91 2.59
CA GLY A 300 -15.37 -21.21 2.73
C GLY A 300 -15.28 -19.84 3.43
N THR A 301 -14.08 -19.40 3.81
CA THR A 301 -13.80 -18.04 4.28
C THR A 301 -13.12 -17.29 3.13
N PRO A 302 -13.43 -16.01 2.87
CA PRO A 302 -12.66 -15.22 1.91
C PRO A 302 -11.19 -15.12 2.31
N ASP A 303 -10.27 -15.36 1.37
CA ASP A 303 -8.82 -15.42 1.64
C ASP A 303 -8.25 -14.15 2.29
N VAL A 304 -8.83 -12.97 2.02
CA VAL A 304 -8.42 -11.73 2.69
C VAL A 304 -8.70 -11.78 4.20
N ILE A 305 -9.77 -12.46 4.61
CA ILE A 305 -10.11 -12.62 6.02
C ILE A 305 -9.20 -13.65 6.68
N ASP A 306 -8.91 -14.77 6.00
CA ASP A 306 -7.95 -15.73 6.50
C ASP A 306 -6.56 -15.10 6.67
N GLU A 307 -6.16 -14.25 5.73
CA GLU A 307 -4.89 -13.52 5.81
C GLU A 307 -4.88 -12.53 6.99
N VAL A 308 -5.94 -11.76 7.19
CA VAL A 308 -6.08 -10.88 8.36
C VAL A 308 -6.02 -11.69 9.67
N MET A 309 -6.61 -12.87 9.70
CA MET A 309 -6.59 -13.72 10.89
C MET A 309 -5.19 -14.23 11.25
N VAL A 310 -4.24 -14.28 10.30
CA VAL A 310 -2.82 -14.55 10.62
C VAL A 310 -2.27 -13.49 11.56
N GLU A 311 -2.53 -12.23 11.30
CA GLU A 311 -2.10 -11.12 12.16
C GLU A 311 -2.90 -11.07 13.46
N ILE A 312 -4.21 -11.17 13.40
CA ILE A 312 -5.09 -11.19 14.59
C ILE A 312 -4.68 -12.27 15.58
N ASN A 313 -4.35 -13.48 15.11
CA ASN A 313 -3.89 -14.57 15.98
C ASN A 313 -2.55 -14.25 16.65
N TRP A 314 -1.66 -13.50 16.00
CA TRP A 314 -0.44 -13.01 16.63
C TRP A 314 -0.73 -11.92 17.66
N LEU A 315 -1.61 -10.98 17.35
CA LEU A 315 -2.04 -9.93 18.30
C LEU A 315 -2.69 -10.52 19.56
N GLU A 316 -3.40 -11.64 19.45
CA GLU A 316 -3.92 -12.37 20.62
C GLU A 316 -2.79 -12.90 21.52
N LYS A 317 -1.63 -13.28 20.98
CA LYS A 317 -0.45 -13.64 21.76
C LYS A 317 0.21 -12.42 22.41
N MET A 318 0.20 -11.28 21.72
CA MET A 318 0.71 -10.02 22.26
C MET A 318 -0.18 -9.50 23.42
N GLN A 319 -1.48 -9.78 23.40
CA GLN A 319 -2.42 -9.58 24.52
C GLN A 319 -2.42 -10.81 25.44
N ALA A 320 -1.28 -11.14 26.05
CA ALA A 320 -1.14 -12.33 26.86
C ALA A 320 -1.99 -12.28 28.13
N ALA A 321 -2.42 -13.46 28.63
CA ALA A 321 -3.36 -13.58 29.73
C ALA A 321 -2.87 -12.92 31.04
N ASP A 322 -1.58 -12.96 31.32
CA ASP A 322 -0.96 -12.35 32.49
C ASP A 322 -0.94 -10.81 32.44
N LEU A 323 -1.19 -10.22 31.29
CA LEU A 323 -1.31 -8.76 31.10
C LEU A 323 -2.71 -8.23 31.37
N LYS A 324 -3.66 -9.08 31.76
CA LYS A 324 -5.02 -8.72 32.23
C LYS A 324 -5.81 -7.83 31.24
N GLY A 325 -5.64 -8.04 29.94
CA GLY A 325 -6.24 -7.24 28.87
C GLY A 325 -5.29 -6.27 28.18
N GLY A 326 -4.15 -5.94 28.78
CA GLY A 326 -3.11 -5.15 28.14
C GLY A 326 -2.33 -5.93 27.09
N ALA A 327 -1.60 -5.23 26.21
CA ALA A 327 -0.81 -5.82 25.13
C ALA A 327 0.67 -5.40 25.18
N LEU A 328 1.57 -6.31 24.76
CA LEU A 328 2.98 -6.02 24.50
C LEU A 328 3.11 -5.09 23.28
N LEU A 329 4.19 -4.32 23.22
CA LEU A 329 4.38 -3.32 22.18
C LEU A 329 4.88 -3.91 20.86
N LYS A 330 5.97 -4.66 20.88
CA LYS A 330 6.61 -5.23 19.68
C LYS A 330 7.48 -6.44 19.98
N LEU A 331 7.82 -7.17 18.93
CA LEU A 331 8.80 -8.25 18.93
C LEU A 331 9.87 -7.94 17.88
N GLY A 332 11.14 -8.00 18.25
CA GLY A 332 12.21 -7.67 17.32
C GLY A 332 13.61 -8.08 17.76
N ILE A 333 14.61 -7.57 17.02
CA ILE A 333 16.04 -7.76 17.22
C ILE A 333 16.66 -6.57 17.97
N VAL A 334 17.85 -6.75 18.52
CA VAL A 334 18.58 -5.66 19.20
C VAL A 334 19.77 -5.14 18.40
N GLU A 335 20.13 -5.82 17.32
CA GLU A 335 21.24 -5.47 16.43
C GLU A 335 20.79 -5.60 14.97
N TYR A 336 21.32 -4.69 14.12
CA TYR A 336 21.09 -4.79 12.67
C TYR A 336 22.11 -5.73 12.00
N GLY A 337 21.87 -6.06 10.75
CA GLY A 337 22.82 -6.81 9.93
C GLY A 337 22.65 -8.31 9.95
N GLU A 338 21.44 -8.77 10.24
CA GLU A 338 21.14 -10.21 10.23
C GLU A 338 21.19 -10.85 8.82
N PRO A 339 21.48 -12.15 8.76
CA PRO A 339 21.36 -12.92 7.54
C PRO A 339 19.89 -13.03 7.11
N ARG A 340 19.65 -13.73 5.99
CA ARG A 340 18.29 -14.05 5.56
C ARG A 340 17.51 -14.72 6.72
N PRO A 341 16.23 -14.43 6.91
CA PRO A 341 15.49 -14.81 8.12
C PRO A 341 15.49 -16.29 8.44
N ASP A 342 15.42 -17.18 7.43
CA ASP A 342 15.47 -18.64 7.61
C ASP A 342 16.87 -19.18 7.97
N GLU A 343 17.90 -18.34 7.83
CA GLU A 343 19.29 -18.63 8.22
C GLU A 343 19.67 -17.94 9.53
N SER A 344 18.84 -17.04 10.04
CA SER A 344 19.12 -16.22 11.21
C SER A 344 19.15 -17.06 12.51
N LYS A 345 20.18 -16.82 13.31
CA LYS A 345 20.33 -17.36 14.68
C LYS A 345 20.12 -16.29 15.73
N MET A 346 19.76 -15.09 15.31
CA MET A 346 19.55 -13.95 16.21
C MET A 346 18.40 -14.22 17.16
N LYS A 347 18.57 -13.83 18.42
CA LYS A 347 17.53 -13.92 19.44
C LYS A 347 16.47 -12.85 19.21
N ARG A 348 15.25 -13.14 19.65
CA ARG A 348 14.11 -12.25 19.51
C ARG A 348 13.66 -11.77 20.89
N TYR A 349 13.34 -10.47 20.96
CA TYR A 349 13.07 -9.80 22.22
C TYR A 349 11.78 -9.01 22.18
N TYR A 350 11.16 -8.93 23.36
CA TYR A 350 9.99 -8.08 23.60
C TYR A 350 10.23 -7.17 24.81
N TYR A 351 9.54 -6.04 24.88
CA TYR A 351 9.50 -5.21 26.09
C TYR A 351 8.51 -5.82 27.09
N PRO A 352 8.92 -6.07 28.34
CA PRO A 352 8.02 -6.65 29.35
C PRO A 352 7.00 -5.64 29.84
N GLY A 353 5.80 -6.10 30.13
CA GLY A 353 4.68 -5.29 30.60
C GLY A 353 3.76 -4.82 29.49
N ALA A 354 2.55 -4.42 29.88
CA ALA A 354 1.58 -3.88 28.94
C ALA A 354 1.92 -2.45 28.53
N CYS A 355 1.79 -2.16 27.24
CA CYS A 355 1.91 -0.82 26.70
C CYS A 355 0.53 -0.27 26.34
N SER A 356 0.20 0.93 26.81
CA SER A 356 -1.12 1.52 26.58
C SER A 356 -1.40 1.82 25.11
N SER A 357 -0.38 2.25 24.33
CA SER A 357 -0.51 2.49 22.90
C SER A 357 -0.84 1.19 22.14
N ALA A 358 -0.13 0.10 22.41
CA ALA A 358 -0.42 -1.21 21.82
C ALA A 358 -1.80 -1.73 22.26
N THR A 359 -2.14 -1.56 23.54
CA THR A 359 -3.41 -2.06 24.10
C THR A 359 -4.61 -1.43 23.43
N ILE A 360 -4.57 -0.11 23.17
CA ILE A 360 -5.74 0.55 22.57
C ILE A 360 -5.86 0.26 21.07
N VAL A 361 -4.75 0.01 20.40
CA VAL A 361 -4.76 -0.40 18.98
C VAL A 361 -5.41 -1.77 18.83
N VAL A 362 -5.00 -2.78 19.61
CA VAL A 362 -5.64 -4.11 19.55
C VAL A 362 -7.11 -4.09 19.93
N ALA A 363 -7.56 -3.16 20.78
CA ALA A 363 -8.98 -3.02 21.07
C ALA A 363 -9.79 -2.72 19.79
N GLY A 364 -9.30 -1.80 18.96
CA GLY A 364 -9.92 -1.44 17.69
C GLY A 364 -9.88 -2.59 16.67
N GLU A 365 -8.72 -3.22 16.51
CA GLU A 365 -8.52 -4.30 15.55
C GLU A 365 -9.36 -5.54 15.87
N PHE A 366 -9.38 -5.97 17.13
CA PHE A 366 -10.24 -7.08 17.56
C PHE A 366 -11.72 -6.78 17.40
N ALA A 367 -12.16 -5.55 17.72
CA ALA A 367 -13.54 -5.14 17.52
C ALA A 367 -13.92 -5.15 16.04
N HIS A 368 -13.07 -4.63 15.16
CA HIS A 368 -13.33 -4.62 13.71
C HIS A 368 -13.34 -6.05 13.14
N ALA A 369 -12.35 -6.87 13.48
CA ALA A 369 -12.32 -8.27 13.06
C ALA A 369 -13.55 -9.04 13.55
N ALA A 370 -13.95 -8.87 14.83
CA ALA A 370 -15.15 -9.48 15.36
C ALA A 370 -16.42 -9.06 14.62
N LEU A 371 -16.52 -7.79 14.23
CA LEU A 371 -17.64 -7.25 13.47
C LEU A 371 -17.78 -7.94 12.12
N VAL A 372 -16.69 -8.13 11.39
CA VAL A 372 -16.65 -8.83 10.10
C VAL A 372 -16.94 -10.31 10.29
N LEU A 373 -16.26 -10.98 11.22
CA LEU A 373 -16.38 -12.42 11.43
C LEU A 373 -17.79 -12.85 11.85
N ARG A 374 -18.52 -12.04 12.61
CA ARG A 374 -19.91 -12.40 12.99
C ARG A 374 -20.87 -12.48 11.79
N SER A 375 -20.53 -11.85 10.66
CA SER A 375 -21.30 -11.95 9.41
C SER A 375 -20.97 -13.19 8.55
N LEU A 376 -19.88 -13.90 8.90
CA LEU A 376 -19.39 -15.05 8.16
C LEU A 376 -19.88 -16.36 8.78
N THR A 377 -20.30 -17.28 7.91
CA THR A 377 -20.72 -18.63 8.34
C THR A 377 -19.58 -19.36 9.05
N GLY A 378 -19.89 -19.96 10.20
CA GLY A 378 -18.92 -20.76 10.97
C GLY A 378 -17.95 -19.96 11.85
N ARG A 379 -17.92 -18.61 11.78
CA ARG A 379 -16.95 -17.79 12.52
C ARG A 379 -17.50 -17.13 13.81
N ALA A 380 -18.69 -17.54 14.26
CA ALA A 380 -19.35 -16.94 15.44
C ALA A 380 -18.53 -17.08 16.73
N GLN A 381 -17.80 -18.18 16.92
CA GLN A 381 -16.94 -18.37 18.10
C GLN A 381 -15.73 -17.43 18.07
N ASP A 382 -15.10 -17.27 16.91
CA ASP A 382 -14.00 -16.31 16.74
C ASP A 382 -14.49 -14.88 17.01
N ALA A 383 -15.63 -14.50 16.45
CA ALA A 383 -16.24 -13.19 16.69
C ALA A 383 -16.48 -12.95 18.19
N ALA A 384 -17.06 -13.93 18.92
CA ALA A 384 -17.30 -13.80 20.36
C ALA A 384 -16.00 -13.70 21.17
N ARG A 385 -14.97 -14.47 20.81
CA ARG A 385 -13.64 -14.43 21.44
C ARG A 385 -12.99 -13.07 21.27
N LEU A 386 -12.96 -12.55 20.04
CA LEU A 386 -12.37 -11.25 19.75
C LEU A 386 -13.17 -10.09 20.35
N THR A 387 -14.51 -10.19 20.42
CA THR A 387 -15.35 -9.21 21.13
C THR A 387 -14.91 -9.08 22.58
N LYS A 388 -14.73 -10.22 23.27
CA LYS A 388 -14.27 -10.20 24.66
C LYS A 388 -12.89 -9.55 24.78
N ARG A 389 -11.94 -9.93 23.91
CA ARG A 389 -10.58 -9.37 23.92
C ARG A 389 -10.55 -7.86 23.65
N ALA A 390 -11.37 -7.38 22.73
CA ALA A 390 -11.51 -5.95 22.45
C ALA A 390 -12.00 -5.18 23.68
N ILE A 391 -13.03 -5.71 24.37
CA ILE A 391 -13.58 -5.11 25.60
C ILE A 391 -12.54 -5.16 26.73
N ASP A 392 -11.83 -6.28 26.90
CA ASP A 392 -10.78 -6.41 27.92
C ASP A 392 -9.66 -5.36 27.69
N ALA A 393 -9.22 -5.17 26.44
CA ALA A 393 -8.22 -4.17 26.08
C ALA A 393 -8.72 -2.73 26.31
N TRP A 394 -9.94 -2.42 25.89
CA TRP A 394 -10.57 -1.13 26.17
C TRP A 394 -10.63 -0.83 27.67
N ASN A 395 -11.10 -1.79 28.47
CA ASN A 395 -11.22 -1.64 29.91
C ASN A 395 -9.85 -1.46 30.58
N PHE A 396 -8.84 -2.23 30.13
CA PHE A 396 -7.47 -2.08 30.62
C PHE A 396 -6.94 -0.67 30.33
N TYR A 397 -7.09 -0.18 29.09
CA TYR A 397 -6.62 1.14 28.69
C TYR A 397 -7.20 2.26 29.54
N HIS A 398 -8.49 2.19 29.86
CA HIS A 398 -9.17 3.21 30.65
C HIS A 398 -8.97 3.07 32.17
N ALA A 399 -8.66 1.88 32.67
CA ALA A 399 -8.43 1.62 34.10
C ALA A 399 -6.97 1.88 34.54
N ASN A 400 -6.02 2.01 33.61
CA ASN A 400 -4.62 2.16 33.91
C ASN A 400 -4.07 3.48 33.38
N PRO A 401 -3.03 4.06 34.01
CA PRO A 401 -2.35 5.24 33.48
C PRO A 401 -1.76 4.95 32.09
N LYS A 402 -1.85 5.94 31.19
CA LYS A 402 -1.16 5.86 29.89
C LYS A 402 0.34 5.91 30.10
N ASN A 403 1.05 5.03 29.41
CA ASN A 403 2.50 5.08 29.32
C ASN A 403 2.93 5.49 27.91
N GLU A 404 4.04 6.21 27.81
CA GLU A 404 4.60 6.78 26.58
C GLU A 404 6.10 6.46 26.46
N ALA A 405 6.58 5.48 27.21
CA ALA A 405 7.98 5.09 27.28
C ALA A 405 8.15 3.56 27.27
N CYS A 406 7.29 2.89 26.50
CA CYS A 406 7.38 1.44 26.34
C CYS A 406 8.56 1.04 25.45
N ASP A 407 8.95 1.90 24.51
CA ASP A 407 10.07 1.69 23.60
C ASP A 407 11.22 2.62 23.97
N ASP A 408 12.34 2.05 24.39
CA ASP A 408 13.57 2.79 24.70
C ASP A 408 14.63 2.68 23.59
N GLY A 409 14.27 2.16 22.41
CA GLY A 409 15.16 1.98 21.28
C GLY A 409 16.14 0.81 21.42
N THR A 410 16.06 0.01 22.47
CA THR A 410 16.91 -1.18 22.64
C THR A 410 16.57 -2.25 21.60
N ILE A 411 15.27 -2.49 21.34
CA ILE A 411 14.84 -3.34 20.22
C ILE A 411 14.82 -2.46 18.97
N LYS A 412 15.67 -2.77 17.99
CA LYS A 412 15.76 -2.09 16.69
C LYS A 412 14.54 -2.49 15.85
N SER A 413 14.17 -1.73 14.90
CA SER A 413 14.18 -0.38 14.43
C SER A 413 12.92 0.36 14.88
N GLY A 414 12.94 1.68 14.70
CA GLY A 414 11.78 2.53 14.92
C GLY A 414 11.29 2.60 16.36
N ASP A 415 10.71 3.71 16.66
CA ASP A 415 9.95 3.98 17.86
C ASP A 415 8.50 3.53 17.63
N ALA A 416 8.11 2.43 18.23
CA ALA A 416 6.77 1.86 18.07
C ALA A 416 5.77 2.41 19.08
N ASP A 417 6.22 3.16 20.09
CA ASP A 417 5.32 3.74 21.10
C ASP A 417 4.65 5.02 20.56
N ALA A 418 3.52 5.35 21.15
CA ALA A 418 2.73 6.49 20.72
C ALA A 418 2.41 7.43 21.91
N PRO A 419 2.55 8.77 21.72
CA PRO A 419 2.19 9.73 22.75
C PRO A 419 0.68 9.75 23.02
N ALA A 420 0.28 10.19 24.21
CA ALA A 420 -1.11 10.16 24.66
C ALA A 420 -2.13 10.74 23.66
N PRO A 421 -1.89 11.84 22.94
CA PRO A 421 -2.85 12.33 21.95
C PRO A 421 -3.07 11.38 20.76
N VAL A 422 -2.04 10.60 20.38
CA VAL A 422 -2.16 9.57 19.34
C VAL A 422 -2.94 8.37 19.87
N GLN A 423 -2.68 7.97 21.14
CA GLN A 423 -3.44 6.92 21.81
C GLN A 423 -4.92 7.30 21.92
N ASP A 424 -5.25 8.56 22.22
CA ASP A 424 -6.64 9.04 22.31
C ASP A 424 -7.37 8.98 20.97
N ARG A 425 -6.67 9.23 19.86
CA ARG A 425 -7.24 9.03 18.52
C ARG A 425 -7.47 7.55 18.21
N ALA A 426 -6.52 6.69 18.56
CA ALA A 426 -6.71 5.24 18.42
C ALA A 426 -7.89 4.75 19.30
N ALA A 427 -8.07 5.33 20.48
CA ALA A 427 -9.24 5.03 21.32
C ALA A 427 -10.56 5.48 20.68
N ALA A 428 -10.57 6.61 19.96
CA ALA A 428 -11.76 7.03 19.23
C ALA A 428 -12.07 6.06 18.04
N VAL A 429 -11.06 5.56 17.34
CA VAL A 429 -11.21 4.50 16.34
C VAL A 429 -11.77 3.22 16.98
N ALA A 430 -11.16 2.75 18.08
CA ALA A 430 -11.63 1.57 18.81
C ALA A 430 -13.09 1.71 19.27
N ALA A 431 -13.46 2.91 19.78
CA ALA A 431 -14.83 3.20 20.21
C ALA A 431 -15.85 3.08 19.07
N VAL A 432 -15.49 3.49 17.84
CA VAL A 432 -16.36 3.32 16.67
C VAL A 432 -16.67 1.86 16.42
N TYR A 433 -15.65 0.99 16.38
CA TYR A 433 -15.84 -0.43 16.11
C TYR A 433 -16.52 -1.16 17.29
N LEU A 434 -16.21 -0.80 18.53
CA LEU A 434 -16.89 -1.32 19.72
C LEU A 434 -18.36 -0.90 19.73
N PHE A 435 -18.69 0.34 19.37
CA PHE A 435 -20.07 0.78 19.24
C PHE A 435 -20.80 0.02 18.12
N ALA A 436 -20.18 -0.14 16.97
CA ALA A 436 -20.75 -0.93 15.86
C ALA A 436 -21.00 -2.40 16.25
N LEU A 437 -20.16 -2.94 17.13
CA LEU A 437 -20.22 -4.33 17.57
C LEU A 437 -21.23 -4.57 18.69
N THR A 438 -21.31 -3.67 19.68
CA THR A 438 -22.07 -3.85 20.95
C THR A 438 -23.30 -2.95 21.10
N GLU A 439 -23.32 -1.82 20.41
CA GLU A 439 -24.33 -0.76 20.52
C GLU A 439 -24.39 -0.10 21.92
N GLU A 440 -23.37 -0.29 22.75
CA GLU A 440 -23.32 0.29 24.10
C GLU A 440 -23.02 1.79 24.04
N SER A 441 -23.81 2.59 24.79
CA SER A 441 -23.75 4.05 24.75
C SER A 441 -22.41 4.64 25.20
N GLN A 442 -21.64 3.95 26.06
CA GLN A 442 -20.33 4.41 26.50
C GLN A 442 -19.35 4.65 25.33
N TYR A 443 -19.41 3.84 24.28
CA TYR A 443 -18.58 3.97 23.10
C TYR A 443 -19.06 5.11 22.20
N ASP A 444 -20.36 5.24 22.01
CA ASP A 444 -20.97 6.38 21.31
C ASP A 444 -20.61 7.72 21.97
N ASP A 445 -20.71 7.78 23.30
CA ASP A 445 -20.36 8.96 24.10
C ASP A 445 -18.87 9.32 23.93
N TYR A 446 -18.01 8.30 23.85
CA TYR A 446 -16.58 8.52 23.58
C TYR A 446 -16.34 9.10 22.19
N VAL A 447 -16.99 8.55 21.16
CA VAL A 447 -16.90 9.07 19.78
C VAL A 447 -17.39 10.52 19.73
N LYS A 448 -18.57 10.84 20.26
CA LYS A 448 -19.14 12.19 20.30
C LYS A 448 -18.18 13.21 20.93
N LYS A 449 -17.48 12.80 21.97
CA LYS A 449 -16.51 13.68 22.66
C LYS A 449 -15.22 13.88 21.87
N ASN A 450 -14.77 12.89 21.09
CA ASN A 450 -13.41 12.85 20.58
C ASN A 450 -13.28 12.86 19.05
N TYR A 451 -14.35 12.71 18.26
CA TYR A 451 -14.29 12.67 16.79
C TYR A 451 -13.57 13.88 16.17
N GLY A 452 -13.72 15.06 16.79
CA GLY A 452 -13.07 16.27 16.33
C GLY A 452 -11.55 16.28 16.47
N SER A 453 -10.96 15.38 17.25
CA SER A 453 -9.50 15.23 17.39
C SER A 453 -8.89 14.36 16.31
N LEU A 454 -9.69 13.61 15.55
CA LEU A 454 -9.23 12.73 14.48
C LEU A 454 -8.71 13.54 13.30
N ARG A 455 -7.73 12.99 12.57
CA ARG A 455 -7.03 13.67 11.48
C ARG A 455 -7.93 14.29 10.42
N PRO A 456 -9.05 13.68 9.99
CA PRO A 456 -9.98 14.32 9.05
C PRO A 456 -10.51 15.67 9.51
N PHE A 457 -10.54 15.95 10.82
CA PHE A 457 -10.94 17.24 11.38
C PHE A 457 -9.77 18.19 11.64
N GLN A 458 -8.54 17.66 11.67
CA GLN A 458 -7.31 18.42 11.91
C GLN A 458 -6.52 18.72 10.64
N ASP A 459 -6.74 17.98 9.58
CA ASP A 459 -6.04 18.02 8.31
C ASP A 459 -7.04 18.25 7.16
N ASP A 460 -6.63 18.94 6.11
CA ASP A 460 -7.45 19.23 4.93
C ASP A 460 -7.52 18.04 3.94
N ARG A 461 -6.77 16.94 4.16
CA ARG A 461 -6.57 15.82 3.24
C ARG A 461 -7.27 14.52 3.61
N TRP A 462 -8.16 14.52 4.57
CA TRP A 462 -8.92 13.33 5.01
C TRP A 462 -8.01 12.13 5.35
N SER A 463 -6.92 12.35 6.08
CA SER A 463 -6.00 11.24 6.48
C SER A 463 -5.44 10.42 5.31
N VAL A 464 -5.06 11.03 4.20
CA VAL A 464 -4.53 10.27 3.03
C VAL A 464 -3.29 9.42 3.34
N TYR A 465 -2.56 9.70 4.41
CA TYR A 465 -1.41 8.91 4.85
C TYR A 465 -1.76 7.76 5.80
N ASP A 466 -2.95 7.82 6.41
CA ASP A 466 -3.46 6.85 7.35
C ASP A 466 -4.98 6.83 7.25
N ALA A 467 -5.51 5.86 6.52
CA ALA A 467 -6.93 5.76 6.24
C ALA A 467 -7.76 5.42 7.49
N THR A 468 -7.15 4.80 8.50
CA THR A 468 -7.84 4.19 9.64
C THR A 468 -8.82 5.14 10.35
N GLU A 469 -8.40 6.39 10.62
CA GLU A 469 -9.24 7.38 11.30
C GLU A 469 -10.40 7.86 10.39
N GLY A 470 -10.14 8.04 9.09
CA GLY A 470 -11.14 8.46 8.11
C GLY A 470 -12.20 7.38 7.88
N ASP A 471 -11.77 6.14 7.73
CA ASP A 471 -12.64 4.97 7.52
C ASP A 471 -13.52 4.73 8.75
N ALA A 472 -12.96 4.82 9.95
CA ALA A 472 -13.72 4.72 11.20
C ALA A 472 -14.82 5.79 11.30
N LEU A 473 -14.51 7.05 10.93
CA LEU A 473 -15.52 8.11 10.92
C LEU A 473 -16.64 7.84 9.92
N LEU A 474 -16.33 7.37 8.71
CA LEU A 474 -17.35 7.02 7.72
C LEU A 474 -18.17 5.82 8.17
N ARG A 475 -17.53 4.83 8.80
CA ARG A 475 -18.23 3.72 9.46
C ARG A 475 -19.23 4.23 10.48
N TYR A 476 -18.80 5.08 11.43
CA TYR A 476 -19.68 5.65 12.44
C TYR A 476 -20.86 6.38 11.80
N ALA A 477 -20.61 7.24 10.81
CA ALA A 477 -21.66 7.97 10.11
C ALA A 477 -22.68 7.06 9.41
N GLY A 478 -22.31 5.82 9.07
CA GLY A 478 -23.18 4.80 8.49
C GLY A 478 -24.04 4.03 9.53
N LEU A 479 -23.71 4.10 10.82
CA LEU A 479 -24.42 3.32 11.84
C LEU A 479 -25.83 3.87 12.10
N PRO A 480 -26.85 2.99 12.20
CA PRO A 480 -28.23 3.42 12.45
C PRO A 480 -28.44 4.18 13.77
N LYS A 481 -27.68 3.78 14.82
CA LYS A 481 -27.78 4.34 16.17
C LYS A 481 -26.77 5.45 16.47
N ALA A 482 -25.94 5.85 15.49
CA ALA A 482 -25.00 6.94 15.66
C ALA A 482 -25.71 8.27 15.94
N ASP A 483 -25.10 9.09 16.81
CA ASP A 483 -25.59 10.44 17.10
C ASP A 483 -25.73 11.27 15.82
N LEU A 484 -26.92 11.84 15.62
CA LEU A 484 -27.26 12.54 14.38
C LEU A 484 -26.40 13.79 14.14
N ALA A 485 -26.06 14.52 15.20
CA ALA A 485 -25.25 15.73 15.08
C ALA A 485 -23.81 15.39 14.68
N THR A 486 -23.23 14.39 15.32
CA THR A 486 -21.88 13.87 15.02
C THR A 486 -21.82 13.29 13.60
N LYS A 487 -22.81 12.47 13.22
CA LYS A 487 -22.94 11.95 11.84
C LYS A 487 -22.96 13.07 10.81
N ASN A 488 -23.79 14.09 11.01
CA ASN A 488 -23.90 15.22 10.09
C ASN A 488 -22.59 16.03 10.01
N ALA A 489 -21.88 16.19 11.14
CA ALA A 489 -20.59 16.85 11.18
C ALA A 489 -19.53 16.08 10.35
N ILE A 490 -19.48 14.76 10.50
CA ILE A 490 -18.55 13.90 9.74
C ILE A 490 -18.84 13.97 8.23
N ILE A 491 -20.10 13.79 7.83
CA ILE A 491 -20.53 13.86 6.43
C ILE A 491 -20.24 15.25 5.85
N GLY A 492 -20.58 16.32 6.60
CA GLY A 492 -20.31 17.68 6.18
C GLY A 492 -18.83 17.95 5.97
N ARG A 493 -17.97 17.47 6.89
CA ARG A 493 -16.51 17.60 6.77
C ARG A 493 -15.97 16.87 5.54
N LYS A 494 -16.40 15.60 5.33
CA LYS A 494 -15.99 14.83 4.14
C LYS A 494 -16.35 15.53 2.84
N LYS A 495 -17.57 16.03 2.72
CA LYS A 495 -18.04 16.76 1.52
C LYS A 495 -17.27 18.06 1.32
N SER A 496 -17.08 18.84 2.39
CA SER A 496 -16.34 20.10 2.32
C SER A 496 -14.90 19.89 1.84
N GLN A 497 -14.21 18.89 2.34
CA GLN A 497 -12.84 18.58 1.88
C GLN A 497 -12.82 18.14 0.42
N ALA A 498 -13.77 17.32 -0.01
CA ALA A 498 -13.87 16.90 -1.41
C ALA A 498 -14.09 18.07 -2.39
N GLU A 499 -14.70 19.15 -1.94
CA GLU A 499 -14.95 20.34 -2.76
C GLU A 499 -13.82 21.35 -2.72
N SER A 500 -13.14 21.48 -1.58
CA SER A 500 -12.15 22.53 -1.33
C SER A 500 -10.73 22.12 -1.67
N VAL A 501 -10.41 20.83 -1.61
CA VAL A 501 -9.05 20.33 -1.82
C VAL A 501 -8.85 19.91 -3.27
N GLU A 502 -7.85 20.49 -3.90
CA GLU A 502 -7.50 20.31 -5.31
C GLU A 502 -7.36 18.83 -5.72
N CYS A 503 -6.77 18.03 -4.82
CA CYS A 503 -6.48 16.62 -5.06
C CYS A 503 -7.72 15.72 -5.10
N PHE A 504 -8.85 16.15 -4.59
CA PHE A 504 -10.05 15.33 -4.45
C PHE A 504 -11.03 15.45 -5.60
N ARG A 505 -10.77 16.32 -6.55
CA ARG A 505 -11.54 16.40 -7.79
C ARG A 505 -10.71 15.91 -8.96
N PHE A 506 -11.35 15.29 -9.94
CA PHE A 506 -10.70 15.04 -11.21
C PHE A 506 -10.56 16.39 -11.95
N ARG A 507 -9.33 16.82 -12.09
CA ARG A 507 -8.95 18.04 -12.76
C ARG A 507 -7.85 17.72 -13.77
N PRO A 508 -8.23 17.39 -15.00
CA PRO A 508 -7.30 16.93 -16.03
C PRO A 508 -6.18 17.93 -16.35
N GLU A 509 -6.45 19.21 -16.11
CA GLU A 509 -5.45 20.28 -16.29
C GLU A 509 -4.32 20.28 -15.26
N LEU A 510 -4.40 19.50 -14.19
CA LEU A 510 -3.40 19.50 -13.13
C LEU A 510 -2.29 18.46 -13.32
N ASP A 511 -2.50 17.43 -14.15
CA ASP A 511 -1.53 16.33 -14.33
C ASP A 511 -1.73 15.66 -15.69
N LEU A 512 -0.68 15.63 -16.47
CA LEU A 512 -0.64 14.95 -17.78
C LEU A 512 -1.02 13.46 -17.66
N TYR A 513 -0.58 12.81 -16.58
CA TYR A 513 -0.83 11.38 -16.32
C TYR A 513 -2.13 11.08 -15.57
N ARG A 514 -2.96 12.13 -15.31
CA ARG A 514 -4.30 12.01 -14.71
C ARG A 514 -4.32 11.47 -13.27
N ALA A 515 -3.18 11.51 -12.58
CA ALA A 515 -2.99 10.98 -11.22
C ALA A 515 -2.45 12.04 -10.25
N TYR A 516 -2.96 13.27 -10.34
CA TYR A 516 -2.49 14.42 -9.59
C TYR A 516 -2.37 14.17 -8.09
N MET A 517 -1.22 14.55 -7.54
CA MET A 517 -0.99 14.71 -6.11
C MET A 517 -0.36 16.07 -5.84
N ARG A 518 -0.52 16.58 -4.63
CA ARG A 518 0.19 17.78 -4.19
C ARG A 518 1.71 17.52 -4.19
N ALA A 519 2.47 18.55 -4.46
CA ALA A 519 3.92 18.46 -4.57
C ALA A 519 4.60 17.97 -3.27
N ASP A 520 4.02 18.29 -2.11
CA ASP A 520 4.48 17.87 -0.78
C ASP A 520 4.22 16.37 -0.47
N SER A 521 3.46 15.69 -1.32
CA SER A 521 3.20 14.25 -1.21
C SER A 521 4.19 13.39 -2.00
N TYR A 522 5.10 14.00 -2.77
CA TYR A 522 6.13 13.29 -3.52
C TYR A 522 7.41 13.17 -2.68
N HIS A 523 7.58 12.04 -2.04
CA HIS A 523 8.75 11.66 -1.26
C HIS A 523 8.84 10.14 -1.22
N TRP A 524 9.87 9.58 -0.62
CA TRP A 524 9.89 8.15 -0.35
C TRP A 524 8.63 7.75 0.44
N GLY A 525 7.88 6.79 -0.04
CA GLY A 525 6.54 6.44 0.50
C GLY A 525 5.38 7.14 -0.20
N SER A 526 5.61 7.89 -1.28
CA SER A 526 4.57 8.65 -2.00
C SER A 526 3.43 7.78 -2.54
N ASN A 527 3.65 6.49 -2.79
CA ASN A 527 2.60 5.57 -3.23
C ASN A 527 1.55 5.32 -2.13
N ASN A 528 1.91 5.42 -0.85
CA ASN A 528 0.92 5.42 0.24
C ASN A 528 -0.04 6.61 0.12
N ALA A 529 0.50 7.83 0.04
CA ALA A 529 -0.33 9.02 -0.15
C ALA A 529 -1.15 8.93 -1.44
N ARG A 530 -0.56 8.43 -2.53
CA ARG A 530 -1.23 8.22 -3.82
C ARG A 530 -2.45 7.32 -3.67
N ALA A 531 -2.29 6.16 -3.04
CA ALA A 531 -3.40 5.24 -2.76
C ALA A 531 -4.47 5.91 -1.87
N GLY A 532 -4.04 6.63 -0.84
CA GLY A 532 -4.93 7.39 0.04
C GLY A 532 -5.78 8.43 -0.70
N TYR A 533 -5.20 9.17 -1.65
CA TYR A 533 -5.97 10.07 -2.52
C TYR A 533 -7.00 9.33 -3.37
N GLY A 534 -6.65 8.16 -3.90
CA GLY A 534 -7.58 7.33 -4.67
C GLY A 534 -8.77 6.84 -3.82
N ASN A 535 -8.47 6.27 -2.66
CA ASN A 535 -9.47 5.75 -1.72
C ASN A 535 -10.39 6.87 -1.23
N THR A 536 -9.83 7.98 -0.74
CA THR A 536 -10.60 9.15 -0.25
C THR A 536 -11.57 9.70 -1.29
N ASN A 537 -11.20 9.66 -2.57
CA ASN A 537 -12.12 10.06 -3.64
C ASN A 537 -13.25 9.04 -3.83
N TYR A 538 -12.91 7.74 -3.76
CA TYR A 538 -13.91 6.71 -3.97
C TYR A 538 -14.89 6.56 -2.82
N ASP A 539 -14.49 6.89 -1.59
CA ASP A 539 -15.40 6.93 -0.44
C ASP A 539 -16.67 7.74 -0.71
N LEU A 540 -16.52 8.89 -1.40
CA LEU A 540 -17.67 9.72 -1.77
C LEU A 540 -18.67 8.98 -2.65
N VAL A 541 -18.18 8.02 -3.42
CA VAL A 541 -18.99 7.15 -4.27
C VAL A 541 -19.55 5.95 -3.49
N ALA A 542 -18.68 5.31 -2.71
CA ALA A 542 -19.02 4.10 -1.95
C ALA A 542 -20.07 4.38 -0.88
N TYR A 543 -19.91 5.48 -0.15
CA TYR A 543 -20.85 5.90 0.89
C TYR A 543 -22.02 6.76 0.39
N GLY A 544 -22.17 6.94 -0.94
CA GLY A 544 -23.30 7.68 -1.53
C GLY A 544 -23.31 9.18 -1.19
N LEU A 545 -22.14 9.75 -0.91
CA LEU A 545 -21.99 11.15 -0.53
C LEU A 545 -21.84 12.10 -1.72
N ALA A 546 -21.39 11.58 -2.88
CA ALA A 546 -21.29 12.34 -4.13
C ALA A 546 -22.66 12.56 -4.76
N SER A 547 -22.91 13.78 -5.28
CA SER A 547 -24.07 14.01 -6.13
C SER A 547 -23.96 13.20 -7.44
N PRO A 548 -25.08 12.96 -8.15
CA PRO A 548 -25.04 12.28 -9.45
C PRO A 548 -24.06 12.93 -10.44
N GLU A 549 -23.98 14.26 -10.45
CA GLU A 549 -23.12 15.05 -11.34
C GLU A 549 -21.64 14.92 -10.97
N GLN A 550 -21.33 14.83 -9.68
CA GLN A 550 -19.95 14.74 -9.17
C GLN A 550 -19.40 13.31 -9.22
N ARG A 551 -20.29 12.30 -9.16
CA ARG A 551 -19.90 10.89 -9.06
C ARG A 551 -18.90 10.44 -10.13
N GLY A 552 -19.10 10.89 -11.37
CA GLY A 552 -18.21 10.59 -12.49
C GLY A 552 -16.78 11.07 -12.21
N ASN A 553 -16.63 12.31 -11.75
CA ASN A 553 -15.33 12.91 -11.47
C ASN A 553 -14.55 12.14 -10.37
N PHE A 554 -15.22 11.71 -9.31
CA PHE A 554 -14.56 10.94 -8.25
C PHE A 554 -14.15 9.54 -8.71
N VAL A 555 -14.96 8.88 -9.55
CA VAL A 555 -14.60 7.60 -10.17
C VAL A 555 -13.38 7.79 -11.09
N GLU A 556 -13.38 8.82 -11.94
CA GLU A 556 -12.25 9.12 -12.83
C GLU A 556 -10.97 9.42 -12.05
N ARG A 557 -11.08 10.14 -10.94
CA ARG A 557 -9.96 10.46 -10.08
C ARG A 557 -9.34 9.20 -9.47
N ALA A 558 -10.17 8.32 -8.92
CA ALA A 558 -9.73 7.04 -8.36
C ALA A 558 -9.14 6.12 -9.43
N ALA A 559 -9.76 6.06 -10.61
CA ALA A 559 -9.26 5.27 -11.73
C ALA A 559 -7.90 5.77 -12.24
N GLY A 560 -7.69 7.09 -12.34
CA GLY A 560 -6.40 7.67 -12.71
C GLY A 560 -5.28 7.29 -11.75
N ILE A 561 -5.58 7.27 -10.45
CA ILE A 561 -4.64 6.79 -9.42
C ILE A 561 -4.32 5.30 -9.65
N LEU A 562 -5.33 4.45 -9.87
CA LEU A 562 -5.12 3.04 -10.15
C LEU A 562 -4.23 2.84 -11.40
N HIS A 563 -4.54 3.52 -12.50
CA HIS A 563 -3.73 3.44 -13.72
C HIS A 563 -2.29 3.87 -13.49
N SER A 564 -2.04 4.83 -12.58
CA SER A 564 -0.68 5.24 -12.27
C SER A 564 0.13 4.13 -11.58
N PHE A 565 -0.49 3.28 -10.77
CA PHE A 565 0.16 2.07 -10.24
C PHE A 565 0.44 1.02 -11.32
N HIS A 566 -0.36 1.02 -12.38
CA HIS A 566 -0.27 0.08 -13.49
C HIS A 566 0.58 0.58 -14.66
N GLY A 567 1.37 1.62 -14.47
CA GLY A 567 2.32 2.12 -15.46
C GLY A 567 1.93 3.41 -16.18
N VAL A 568 0.73 3.98 -15.95
CA VAL A 568 0.38 5.30 -16.50
C VAL A 568 1.00 6.39 -15.64
N ASN A 569 2.31 6.49 -15.73
CA ASN A 569 3.13 7.42 -14.97
C ASN A 569 4.40 7.78 -15.78
N PRO A 570 5.15 8.84 -15.43
CA PRO A 570 6.34 9.25 -16.14
C PRO A 570 7.41 8.17 -16.27
N MET A 571 7.50 7.27 -15.27
CA MET A 571 8.43 6.15 -15.27
C MET A 571 7.96 4.99 -16.16
N ARG A 572 6.69 4.99 -16.60
CA ARG A 572 6.09 3.90 -17.38
C ARG A 572 6.22 2.55 -16.66
N LEU A 573 6.26 2.59 -15.33
CA LEU A 573 6.58 1.47 -14.43
C LEU A 573 5.33 1.05 -13.65
N VAL A 574 5.02 -0.23 -13.67
CA VAL A 574 4.10 -0.82 -12.69
C VAL A 574 4.77 -0.76 -11.32
N TYR A 575 4.13 -0.09 -10.36
CA TYR A 575 4.68 0.09 -8.99
C TYR A 575 4.54 -1.13 -8.09
N LEU A 576 4.16 -2.28 -8.66
CA LEU A 576 4.20 -3.57 -7.99
C LEU A 576 5.43 -4.34 -8.46
N THR A 577 6.05 -5.11 -7.56
CA THR A 577 7.23 -5.89 -7.91
C THR A 577 6.91 -7.07 -8.82
N ASN A 578 7.78 -7.32 -9.79
CA ASN A 578 7.86 -8.57 -10.56
C ASN A 578 6.54 -9.06 -11.18
N MET A 579 5.72 -8.12 -11.69
CA MET A 579 4.41 -8.41 -12.29
C MET A 579 4.48 -8.91 -13.75
N TYR A 580 5.66 -9.34 -14.19
CA TYR A 580 5.87 -9.80 -15.56
C TYR A 580 5.02 -11.01 -15.96
N ALA A 581 4.82 -11.94 -15.01
CA ALA A 581 3.94 -13.10 -15.23
C ALA A 581 2.45 -12.70 -15.35
N ASP A 582 2.09 -11.54 -14.80
CA ASP A 582 0.75 -10.96 -14.90
C ASP A 582 0.58 -10.03 -16.11
N GLY A 583 1.59 -9.90 -16.95
CA GLY A 583 1.53 -9.19 -18.23
C GLY A 583 2.10 -7.78 -18.21
N ALA A 584 2.83 -7.36 -17.17
CA ALA A 584 3.53 -6.08 -17.19
C ALA A 584 4.68 -6.06 -18.22
N ASP A 585 4.87 -4.94 -18.93
CA ASP A 585 6.05 -4.66 -19.76
C ASP A 585 7.24 -4.23 -18.87
N ALA A 586 6.95 -3.34 -17.93
CA ALA A 586 7.93 -2.82 -16.98
C ALA A 586 7.29 -2.82 -15.59
N SER A 587 7.90 -3.54 -14.67
CA SER A 587 7.48 -3.68 -13.28
C SER A 587 8.64 -3.29 -12.38
N ALA A 588 8.36 -2.91 -11.14
CA ALA A 588 9.43 -2.74 -10.16
C ALA A 588 10.23 -4.03 -10.03
N ASP A 589 11.54 -3.95 -10.20
CA ASP A 589 12.41 -5.12 -10.26
C ASP A 589 12.96 -5.52 -8.90
N GLU A 590 12.96 -4.59 -7.94
CA GLU A 590 13.54 -4.75 -6.61
C GLU A 590 12.59 -4.21 -5.54
N THR A 591 12.76 -4.69 -4.31
CA THR A 591 12.12 -4.13 -3.13
C THR A 591 13.02 -4.32 -1.93
N PHE A 592 13.02 -3.36 -1.01
CA PHE A 592 13.72 -3.51 0.26
C PHE A 592 12.95 -4.47 1.17
N HIS A 593 13.50 -5.67 1.34
CA HIS A 593 12.88 -6.71 2.15
C HIS A 593 13.90 -7.71 2.66
N ALA A 594 13.70 -8.22 3.87
CA ALA A 594 14.63 -9.17 4.50
C ALA A 594 14.81 -10.48 3.71
N TRP A 595 13.74 -10.94 3.01
CA TRP A 595 13.81 -12.11 2.13
C TRP A 595 14.44 -11.82 0.76
N PHE A 596 14.25 -10.61 0.24
CA PHE A 596 14.63 -10.21 -1.12
C PHE A 596 15.76 -9.19 -1.07
N ARG A 597 16.89 -9.60 -0.50
CA ARG A 597 18.02 -8.73 -0.15
C ARG A 597 18.86 -8.38 -1.36
N ASP A 598 19.47 -7.21 -1.31
CA ASP A 598 20.52 -6.79 -2.23
C ASP A 598 21.58 -7.90 -2.37
N LYS A 599 21.94 -8.20 -3.62
CA LYS A 599 22.94 -9.19 -4.00
C LYS A 599 22.57 -10.66 -3.68
N ASP A 600 21.34 -10.95 -3.27
CA ASP A 600 20.90 -12.35 -3.21
C ASP A 600 20.75 -12.88 -4.65
N PRO A 601 21.48 -13.92 -5.05
CA PRO A 601 21.46 -14.41 -6.43
C PRO A 601 20.12 -14.99 -6.85
N ARG A 602 19.20 -15.25 -5.92
CA ARG A 602 17.86 -15.78 -6.20
C ARG A 602 16.80 -14.70 -6.23
N PHE A 603 16.88 -13.69 -5.35
CA PHE A 603 15.73 -12.87 -5.02
C PHE A 603 15.93 -11.35 -5.16
N ASP A 604 17.15 -10.88 -5.40
CA ASP A 604 17.47 -9.47 -5.44
C ASP A 604 16.66 -8.74 -6.53
N ASN A 605 16.88 -9.07 -7.79
CA ASN A 605 16.33 -8.33 -8.92
C ASN A 605 15.55 -9.24 -9.87
N ALA A 606 14.35 -8.83 -10.25
CA ALA A 606 13.45 -9.63 -11.09
C ALA A 606 14.02 -9.99 -12.46
N ARG A 607 14.99 -9.22 -12.95
CA ARG A 607 15.59 -9.38 -14.29
C ARG A 607 16.95 -10.06 -14.29
N THR A 608 17.71 -9.92 -13.20
CA THR A 608 19.10 -10.40 -13.13
C THR A 608 19.29 -11.58 -12.19
N SER A 609 18.40 -11.77 -11.22
CA SER A 609 18.40 -12.90 -10.30
C SER A 609 17.57 -14.06 -10.84
N VAL A 610 17.68 -15.24 -10.23
CA VAL A 610 16.94 -16.44 -10.65
C VAL A 610 15.42 -16.23 -10.60
N LEU A 611 14.91 -15.58 -9.56
CA LEU A 611 13.48 -15.31 -9.34
C LEU A 611 13.17 -13.83 -9.21
N GLY A 612 14.07 -13.06 -8.60
CA GLY A 612 13.77 -11.71 -8.14
C GLY A 612 12.86 -11.70 -6.91
N PRO A 613 12.40 -10.52 -6.45
CA PRO A 613 11.44 -10.44 -5.36
C PRO A 613 10.13 -11.15 -5.74
N ALA A 614 9.38 -11.57 -4.74
CA ALA A 614 8.05 -12.12 -4.99
C ALA A 614 7.14 -11.06 -5.66
N PRO A 615 6.25 -11.47 -6.57
CA PRO A 615 5.38 -10.54 -7.26
C PRO A 615 4.34 -9.90 -6.33
N GLY A 616 3.99 -8.64 -6.62
CA GLY A 616 2.85 -7.97 -6.01
C GLY A 616 3.16 -7.04 -4.83
N TYR A 617 4.42 -6.89 -4.41
CA TYR A 617 4.76 -5.88 -3.41
C TYR A 617 4.67 -4.49 -4.02
N VAL A 618 4.02 -3.55 -3.32
CA VAL A 618 3.98 -2.15 -3.74
C VAL A 618 5.25 -1.46 -3.29
N THR A 619 5.92 -0.79 -4.21
CA THR A 619 7.12 0.01 -3.90
C THR A 619 6.76 1.33 -3.22
N GLY A 620 7.74 1.95 -2.54
CA GLY A 620 7.54 3.20 -1.82
C GLY A 620 7.01 4.35 -2.68
N GLY A 621 7.37 4.39 -3.95
CA GLY A 621 6.91 5.41 -4.91
C GLY A 621 7.93 6.49 -5.21
N PRO A 622 7.66 7.32 -6.24
CA PRO A 622 8.62 8.28 -6.74
C PRO A 622 8.81 9.47 -5.80
N ASN A 623 10.03 9.97 -5.79
CA ASN A 623 10.35 11.27 -5.25
C ASN A 623 9.80 12.41 -6.12
N LYS A 624 9.91 13.64 -5.63
CA LYS A 624 9.48 14.83 -6.35
C LYS A 624 10.17 14.93 -7.71
N GLN A 625 9.40 15.27 -8.72
CA GLN A 625 9.85 15.30 -10.13
C GLN A 625 10.40 13.97 -10.65
N TYR A 626 10.12 12.86 -9.99
CA TYR A 626 10.62 11.52 -10.37
C TYR A 626 12.15 11.43 -10.42
N CYS A 627 12.83 12.15 -9.52
CA CYS A 627 14.28 12.25 -9.49
C CYS A 627 14.94 11.28 -8.53
N GLU A 628 16.19 10.88 -8.80
CA GLU A 628 17.04 10.27 -7.79
C GLU A 628 17.34 11.25 -6.66
N GLY A 629 17.44 10.73 -5.45
CA GLY A 629 17.82 11.49 -4.27
C GLY A 629 16.69 11.65 -3.27
N GLN A 630 17.07 11.57 -2.01
CA GLN A 630 16.13 11.62 -0.89
C GLN A 630 15.93 13.03 -0.33
N ASP A 631 16.64 14.02 -0.86
CA ASP A 631 16.47 15.39 -0.39
C ASP A 631 15.20 16.02 -0.99
N PRO A 632 14.14 16.21 -0.19
CA PRO A 632 12.90 16.81 -0.66
C PRO A 632 13.08 18.27 -1.14
N ASN A 633 14.25 18.86 -0.90
CA ASN A 633 14.59 20.21 -1.32
C ASN A 633 15.49 20.27 -2.56
N GLN A 634 15.99 19.14 -3.03
CA GLN A 634 16.76 19.07 -4.28
C GLN A 634 15.85 18.84 -5.48
N PHE A 635 15.50 19.93 -6.16
CA PHE A 635 14.58 19.94 -7.29
C PHE A 635 15.23 19.80 -8.66
N ALA A 636 16.51 19.58 -8.71
CA ALA A 636 17.26 19.70 -9.96
C ALA A 636 17.63 18.37 -10.57
N CYS A 637 16.64 17.58 -10.98
CA CYS A 637 16.92 16.55 -11.96
C CYS A 637 17.19 17.07 -13.38
N ALA A 638 17.00 18.34 -13.60
CA ALA A 638 17.14 18.94 -14.94
C ALA A 638 18.52 18.73 -15.60
N LYS A 639 19.49 18.16 -14.90
CA LYS A 639 20.86 17.97 -15.39
C LYS A 639 21.41 16.57 -15.17
N SER A 640 20.69 15.68 -14.57
CA SER A 640 21.15 14.31 -14.37
C SER A 640 20.07 13.35 -14.82
N PRO A 641 20.14 12.85 -16.06
CA PRO A 641 19.47 11.61 -16.36
C PRO A 641 20.08 10.56 -15.44
N ILE A 642 19.24 9.75 -14.86
CA ILE A 642 19.66 8.56 -14.12
C ILE A 642 20.44 7.66 -15.07
#